data_50c337181e909f160fdd2ee324744dbf
#
_entry.id   50c337181e909f160fdd2ee324744dbf
#
_cell.length_a   1.000
_cell.length_b   1.000
_cell.length_c   1.000
_cell.angle_alpha   90.00
_cell.angle_beta   90.00
_cell.angle_gamma   90.00
#
_symmetry.space_group_name_H-M   'P 1'
#
loop_
_entity.id
_entity.type
_entity.pdbx_description
1 polymer ?
#
loop_
_entity_poly.entity_id
_entity_poly.type
_entity_poly.pdbx_seq_one_letter_code
_entity_poly.pdbx_strand_id
1 'polypeptide(L)'
;MRRTITAGVVAAMAAVAAMAFGAGAEKRALGHDDFDNWKGVTNYGVSRNGAWAAYAVNPQEGDGELYFRNVKTGKSVMIPRGYKPQFTADGKYGVALIKPQYSKTRKAKIAKKKDHEMPTDSLAMVDLETLKVEKVADVKSYKLGRDGGDWVAWVSTDTAYIKAKELKDKDINRPIVMYDMETGQKRAIKYVKDFVFSRDGGKLALSIEKPEKDTIATNGVGMVFFPDTSYVLIDRDKKFYGTPVLDYAGEKLAYTCSDDTVKSGTKDVKIFVSDLRHEMRSPREVVMSYKDRQGNVLRPNEYTTPKFSHNGKRLIGGVAPVIAPDDTTIYDFETGKLDIWRWDAPMTPPQEKHNLDDIKKVSYPVVVNLDNGKQTLLTDNLLETVEPGDRWDSDWVLVVDRNESVVSEQWNYFTPTRMYVMNVNTGEKREVGKFMLDQQPQLSPSGNYVAWFDNRTWNVYDIKNNRTVDAGKDVPEPLWDTLDEHPSPSMAWGSAGWSKDDGRFLVYGKCDIWSLDPKGEAKPVNLTKGKGEADGVRIRYKELDPEHRYLSDGDVMTLSLYDYKDHYYGLGWMRYGKNDTPHFEVLDGHEYSYVRKAKDAPVYTWTRGNFSEIPEVWLSKGTAFEKAQKLTQVSDQLKDVRWGTAQLVKWHAYDGKPTEGVLYVPDDLDTSKQYPMLCVFYETGTEDLYSHYTMQPSWSWVNYGFYVSRGYVVFVPDIHYTSGRPGEDAYNYVCSGVEEMCRRYPWINKDKVGIDGQSWGGYQTAFLVTRTNMFACAGSGAPVSNMTSAYGGIRWESGDSRQAQYEQGQSRIGGNLWDKTQQYIANSPVFYANRVNTPLLIMHNDNDGAVPWYQGIEMFMALRRLQKPVWMLQYNGESHNIKARKNRKDITKRLQQFFDHYLKDDPMPKWMKDGVPMIRKGQEFGFELIEEK
;
A
#
# COMPACT_ATOMS: atom_id res chain seq x y z
N MET A 1 11.59 -77.74 -12.70
CA MET A 1 11.90 -76.80 -13.79
C MET A 1 10.80 -75.74 -14.02
N ARG A 2 10.38 -74.96 -13.01
CA ARG A 2 9.40 -73.90 -13.14
C ARG A 2 9.61 -72.76 -12.08
N ARG A 3 10.86 -72.43 -11.80
CA ARG A 3 11.18 -71.33 -10.87
C ARG A 3 12.36 -70.41 -11.31
N THR A 4 12.83 -70.54 -12.54
CA THR A 4 14.04 -69.75 -13.01
C THR A 4 13.77 -68.80 -14.20
N ILE A 5 12.52 -68.72 -14.66
CA ILE A 5 12.19 -67.83 -15.83
C ILE A 5 11.49 -66.53 -15.39
N THR A 6 10.97 -66.42 -14.15
CA THR A 6 10.29 -65.24 -13.69
C THR A 6 11.22 -64.15 -13.10
N ALA A 7 12.45 -64.50 -12.75
CA ALA A 7 13.40 -63.52 -12.19
C ALA A 7 14.17 -62.75 -13.27
N GLY A 8 14.30 -63.32 -14.48
CA GLY A 8 15.01 -62.64 -15.58
C GLY A 8 14.18 -61.57 -16.30
N VAL A 9 12.84 -61.70 -16.33
CA VAL A 9 11.94 -60.77 -16.99
C VAL A 9 11.64 -59.54 -16.11
N VAL A 10 11.63 -59.71 -14.78
CA VAL A 10 11.47 -58.58 -13.83
C VAL A 10 12.74 -57.76 -13.74
N ALA A 11 13.92 -58.37 -13.84
CA ALA A 11 15.19 -57.58 -13.88
C ALA A 11 15.40 -56.85 -15.21
N ALA A 12 14.90 -57.39 -16.34
CA ALA A 12 14.97 -56.70 -17.64
C ALA A 12 13.94 -55.57 -17.76
N MET A 13 12.75 -55.66 -17.12
CA MET A 13 11.79 -54.56 -17.07
C MET A 13 12.19 -53.49 -16.07
N ALA A 14 12.90 -53.80 -14.99
CA ALA A 14 13.46 -52.81 -14.08
C ALA A 14 14.66 -52.05 -14.69
N ALA A 15 15.48 -52.71 -15.53
CA ALA A 15 16.57 -52.06 -16.23
C ALA A 15 16.11 -51.22 -17.44
N VAL A 16 14.95 -51.53 -18.07
CA VAL A 16 14.38 -50.73 -19.14
C VAL A 16 13.57 -49.55 -18.58
N ALA A 17 12.97 -49.67 -17.36
CA ALA A 17 12.33 -48.55 -16.66
C ALA A 17 13.36 -47.56 -16.06
N ALA A 18 14.57 -48.00 -15.73
CA ALA A 18 15.66 -47.13 -15.25
C ALA A 18 16.38 -46.37 -16.39
N MET A 19 16.17 -46.74 -17.66
CA MET A 19 16.75 -46.03 -18.81
C MET A 19 15.79 -45.10 -19.51
N ALA A 20 14.57 -44.92 -19.02
CA ALA A 20 13.55 -44.00 -19.56
C ALA A 20 13.33 -42.74 -18.70
N PHE A 21 14.03 -42.56 -17.60
CA PHE A 21 14.19 -41.25 -16.99
C PHE A 21 15.33 -40.59 -17.74
N GLY A 22 14.97 -39.90 -18.84
CA GLY A 22 15.86 -39.00 -19.53
C GLY A 22 16.45 -38.03 -18.49
N ALA A 23 17.76 -37.81 -18.50
CA ALA A 23 18.42 -36.80 -17.74
C ALA A 23 17.69 -35.46 -18.05
N GLY A 24 16.79 -35.04 -17.13
CA GLY A 24 16.22 -33.73 -17.20
C GLY A 24 17.37 -32.74 -17.27
N ALA A 25 17.31 -31.77 -18.16
CA ALA A 25 18.32 -30.74 -18.25
C ALA A 25 18.55 -30.19 -16.83
N GLU A 26 19.82 -30.12 -16.41
CA GLU A 26 20.19 -29.63 -15.10
C GLU A 26 19.66 -28.21 -14.93
N LYS A 27 18.83 -27.96 -13.91
CA LYS A 27 18.27 -26.65 -13.63
C LYS A 27 19.40 -25.67 -13.36
N ARG A 28 19.36 -24.51 -14.00
CA ARG A 28 20.38 -23.45 -13.83
C ARG A 28 20.10 -22.57 -12.61
N ALA A 29 21.15 -22.03 -12.00
CA ALA A 29 21.03 -20.99 -11.01
C ALA A 29 20.56 -19.67 -11.65
N LEU A 30 19.86 -18.84 -10.88
CA LEU A 30 19.43 -17.51 -11.27
C LEU A 30 20.63 -16.55 -11.36
N GLY A 31 20.62 -15.71 -12.38
CA GLY A 31 21.55 -14.64 -12.61
C GLY A 31 20.91 -13.26 -12.54
N HIS A 32 21.73 -12.20 -12.61
CA HIS A 32 21.23 -10.81 -12.58
C HIS A 32 20.38 -10.44 -13.79
N ASP A 33 20.57 -11.11 -14.93
CA ASP A 33 19.80 -10.87 -16.16
C ASP A 33 18.38 -11.44 -16.09
N ASP A 34 18.10 -12.34 -15.15
CA ASP A 34 16.77 -12.91 -14.97
C ASP A 34 15.75 -11.91 -14.42
N PHE A 35 16.21 -10.91 -13.67
CA PHE A 35 15.32 -9.93 -13.04
C PHE A 35 14.41 -9.19 -14.03
N ASP A 36 14.93 -8.83 -15.21
CA ASP A 36 14.15 -8.05 -16.17
C ASP A 36 13.07 -8.87 -16.84
N ASN A 37 13.36 -10.12 -17.11
CA ASN A 37 12.47 -11.06 -17.82
C ASN A 37 11.48 -11.77 -16.89
N TRP A 38 11.64 -11.64 -15.54
CA TRP A 38 10.81 -12.32 -14.58
C TRP A 38 9.36 -11.84 -14.66
N LYS A 39 8.46 -12.76 -14.97
CA LYS A 39 7.05 -12.45 -15.19
C LYS A 39 6.24 -12.58 -13.91
N GLY A 40 5.26 -11.70 -13.76
CA GLY A 40 4.27 -11.74 -12.71
C GLY A 40 2.89 -11.33 -13.24
N VAL A 41 1.86 -11.60 -12.45
CA VAL A 41 0.49 -11.23 -12.78
C VAL A 41 0.14 -9.87 -12.17
N THR A 42 -0.52 -9.03 -12.96
CA THR A 42 -1.00 -7.71 -12.52
C THR A 42 -2.36 -7.40 -13.15
N ASN A 43 -3.03 -6.33 -12.68
CA ASN A 43 -4.23 -5.79 -13.31
C ASN A 43 -5.34 -6.81 -13.59
N TYR A 44 -5.64 -7.69 -12.61
CA TYR A 44 -6.71 -8.66 -12.80
C TYR A 44 -8.02 -8.23 -12.15
N GLY A 45 -9.12 -8.77 -12.67
CA GLY A 45 -10.47 -8.52 -12.18
C GLY A 45 -11.51 -9.22 -13.04
N VAL A 46 -12.78 -9.04 -12.69
CA VAL A 46 -13.94 -9.62 -13.39
C VAL A 46 -14.91 -8.52 -13.80
N SER A 47 -15.67 -8.77 -14.88
CA SER A 47 -16.82 -7.94 -15.26
C SER A 47 -17.90 -7.98 -14.19
N ARG A 48 -18.76 -6.97 -14.10
CA ARG A 48 -19.83 -6.89 -13.10
C ARG A 48 -20.74 -8.12 -13.09
N ASN A 49 -21.08 -8.60 -14.30
CA ASN A 49 -21.91 -9.79 -14.49
C ASN A 49 -21.15 -11.12 -14.33
N GLY A 50 -19.84 -11.08 -14.01
CA GLY A 50 -19.00 -12.27 -13.84
C GLY A 50 -18.73 -13.09 -15.10
N ALA A 51 -19.10 -12.59 -16.28
CA ALA A 51 -18.95 -13.34 -17.53
C ALA A 51 -17.50 -13.34 -18.07
N TRP A 52 -16.74 -12.30 -17.76
CA TRP A 52 -15.40 -12.09 -18.26
C TRP A 52 -14.40 -11.80 -17.14
N ALA A 53 -13.19 -12.32 -17.28
CA ALA A 53 -12.04 -11.97 -16.46
C ALA A 53 -10.99 -11.25 -17.31
N ALA A 54 -10.30 -10.27 -16.70
CA ALA A 54 -9.13 -9.63 -17.29
C ALA A 54 -7.93 -9.86 -16.38
N TYR A 55 -6.75 -10.09 -16.97
CA TYR A 55 -5.49 -10.18 -16.24
C TYR A 55 -4.31 -9.87 -17.17
N ALA A 56 -3.25 -9.29 -16.60
CA ALA A 56 -2.02 -9.02 -17.34
C ALA A 56 -0.86 -9.85 -16.83
N VAL A 57 -0.06 -10.38 -17.73
CA VAL A 57 1.21 -11.07 -17.47
C VAL A 57 2.34 -10.19 -17.97
N ASN A 58 3.15 -9.65 -17.04
CA ASN A 58 4.16 -8.67 -17.38
C ASN A 58 5.55 -9.11 -16.88
N PRO A 59 6.60 -8.96 -17.73
CA PRO A 59 7.97 -8.96 -17.22
C PRO A 59 8.22 -7.69 -16.40
N GLN A 60 9.27 -7.67 -15.58
CA GLN A 60 9.62 -6.47 -14.82
C GLN A 60 10.11 -5.32 -15.69
N GLU A 61 10.87 -5.62 -16.75
CA GLU A 61 11.21 -4.67 -17.81
C GLU A 61 10.93 -5.33 -19.17
N GLY A 62 10.06 -4.71 -19.98
CA GLY A 62 9.75 -5.25 -21.30
C GLY A 62 8.27 -5.11 -21.67
N ASP A 63 7.90 -5.82 -22.72
CA ASP A 63 6.54 -5.83 -23.24
C ASP A 63 5.75 -6.99 -22.61
N GLY A 64 4.64 -6.68 -21.94
CA GLY A 64 3.74 -7.65 -21.33
C GLY A 64 2.52 -7.94 -22.19
N GLU A 65 1.56 -8.68 -21.65
CA GLU A 65 0.36 -9.14 -22.32
C GLU A 65 -0.86 -8.99 -21.41
N LEU A 66 -1.94 -8.41 -21.91
CA LEU A 66 -3.22 -8.33 -21.21
C LEU A 66 -4.21 -9.28 -21.91
N TYR A 67 -4.95 -10.05 -21.13
CA TYR A 67 -5.97 -10.98 -21.60
C TYR A 67 -7.36 -10.56 -21.12
N PHE A 68 -8.34 -10.63 -22.03
CA PHE A 68 -9.76 -10.71 -21.70
C PHE A 68 -10.22 -12.14 -21.98
N ARG A 69 -10.70 -12.85 -20.96
CA ARG A 69 -11.05 -14.27 -21.01
C ARG A 69 -12.48 -14.51 -20.56
N ASN A 70 -13.25 -15.20 -21.38
CA ASN A 70 -14.61 -15.62 -21.03
C ASN A 70 -14.57 -16.71 -19.95
N VAL A 71 -15.24 -16.47 -18.84
CA VAL A 71 -15.25 -17.35 -17.66
C VAL A 71 -15.91 -18.72 -17.93
N LYS A 72 -16.89 -18.77 -18.86
CA LYS A 72 -17.62 -20.00 -19.17
C LYS A 72 -16.95 -20.83 -20.25
N THR A 73 -16.54 -20.20 -21.36
CA THR A 73 -16.04 -20.88 -22.56
C THR A 73 -14.52 -21.00 -22.57
N GLY A 74 -13.80 -20.20 -21.79
CA GLY A 74 -12.34 -20.11 -21.81
C GLY A 74 -11.77 -19.38 -23.04
N LYS A 75 -12.60 -18.96 -24.00
CA LYS A 75 -12.14 -18.14 -25.14
C LYS A 75 -11.54 -16.83 -24.63
N SER A 76 -10.45 -16.40 -25.25
CA SER A 76 -9.74 -15.20 -24.85
C SER A 76 -9.21 -14.40 -26.03
N VAL A 77 -9.02 -13.11 -25.80
CA VAL A 77 -8.27 -12.22 -26.68
C VAL A 77 -7.10 -11.60 -25.92
N MET A 78 -5.95 -11.53 -26.55
CA MET A 78 -4.71 -10.97 -26.00
C MET A 78 -4.43 -9.61 -26.61
N ILE A 79 -4.16 -8.65 -25.74
CA ILE A 79 -3.75 -7.28 -26.10
C ILE A 79 -2.27 -7.12 -25.72
N PRO A 80 -1.35 -7.08 -26.69
CA PRO A 80 0.08 -6.87 -26.43
C PRO A 80 0.30 -5.53 -25.72
N ARG A 81 1.05 -5.54 -24.61
CA ARG A 81 1.36 -4.37 -23.77
C ARG A 81 0.14 -3.68 -23.15
N GLY A 82 -1.01 -4.37 -23.12
CA GLY A 82 -2.24 -3.86 -22.51
C GLY A 82 -2.11 -3.67 -21.00
N TYR A 83 -2.76 -2.63 -20.47
CA TYR A 83 -2.80 -2.36 -19.03
C TYR A 83 -4.03 -1.53 -18.65
N LYS A 84 -4.35 -1.45 -17.34
CA LYS A 84 -5.55 -0.78 -16.82
C LYS A 84 -6.83 -1.21 -17.52
N PRO A 85 -7.16 -2.52 -17.55
CA PRO A 85 -8.40 -2.99 -18.14
C PRO A 85 -9.62 -2.51 -17.35
N GLN A 86 -10.70 -2.20 -18.07
CA GLN A 86 -12.04 -1.98 -17.52
C GLN A 86 -13.06 -2.68 -18.41
N PHE A 87 -14.21 -2.99 -17.83
CA PHE A 87 -15.36 -3.51 -18.57
C PHE A 87 -16.48 -2.47 -18.57
N THR A 88 -17.29 -2.43 -19.62
CA THR A 88 -18.58 -1.76 -19.57
C THR A 88 -19.47 -2.41 -18.51
N ALA A 89 -20.44 -1.67 -17.99
CA ALA A 89 -21.29 -2.16 -16.90
C ALA A 89 -22.08 -3.42 -17.27
N ASP A 90 -22.52 -3.53 -18.52
CA ASP A 90 -23.22 -4.68 -19.08
C ASP A 90 -22.27 -5.85 -19.43
N GLY A 91 -20.97 -5.60 -19.49
CA GLY A 91 -19.96 -6.59 -19.85
C GLY A 91 -19.87 -6.93 -21.32
N LYS A 92 -20.37 -6.07 -22.22
CA LYS A 92 -20.25 -6.25 -23.68
C LYS A 92 -18.85 -5.89 -24.18
N TYR A 93 -18.24 -4.85 -23.63
CA TYR A 93 -16.94 -4.35 -24.07
C TYR A 93 -15.89 -4.40 -22.96
N GLY A 94 -14.65 -4.70 -23.38
CA GLY A 94 -13.44 -4.52 -22.59
C GLY A 94 -12.61 -3.36 -23.15
N VAL A 95 -12.13 -2.48 -22.30
CA VAL A 95 -11.32 -1.33 -22.70
C VAL A 95 -10.01 -1.34 -21.94
N ALA A 96 -8.89 -1.04 -22.62
CA ALA A 96 -7.58 -0.99 -21.98
C ALA A 96 -6.64 -0.01 -22.68
N LEU A 97 -5.66 0.51 -21.95
CA LEU A 97 -4.54 1.22 -22.55
C LEU A 97 -3.48 0.22 -23.06
N ILE A 98 -2.75 0.62 -24.09
CA ILE A 98 -1.63 -0.12 -24.66
C ILE A 98 -0.37 0.73 -24.55
N LYS A 99 0.62 0.27 -23.81
CA LYS A 99 1.93 0.95 -23.72
C LYS A 99 2.65 0.95 -25.07
N PRO A 100 3.49 1.94 -25.37
CA PRO A 100 4.43 1.88 -26.48
C PRO A 100 5.37 0.67 -26.34
N GLN A 101 5.93 0.19 -27.43
CA GLN A 101 6.96 -0.85 -27.35
C GLN A 101 8.12 -0.39 -26.46
N TYR A 102 8.55 -1.26 -25.54
CA TYR A 102 9.64 -0.97 -24.63
C TYR A 102 10.93 -0.52 -25.37
N SER A 103 11.28 -1.19 -26.47
CA SER A 103 12.42 -0.85 -27.31
C SER A 103 12.34 0.56 -27.90
N LYS A 104 11.14 1.03 -28.30
CA LYS A 104 10.92 2.38 -28.82
C LYS A 104 11.10 3.42 -27.72
N THR A 105 10.50 3.19 -26.54
CA THR A 105 10.63 4.06 -25.37
C THR A 105 12.08 4.15 -24.92
N ARG A 106 12.82 3.01 -24.86
CA ARG A 106 14.23 2.97 -24.53
C ARG A 106 15.09 3.77 -25.51
N LYS A 107 14.86 3.60 -26.83
CA LYS A 107 15.57 4.39 -27.87
C LYS A 107 15.31 5.89 -27.73
N ALA A 108 14.08 6.30 -27.44
CA ALA A 108 13.72 7.70 -27.22
C ALA A 108 14.43 8.29 -25.98
N LYS A 109 14.52 7.55 -24.86
CA LYS A 109 15.26 7.93 -23.66
C LYS A 109 16.76 8.08 -23.94
N ILE A 110 17.38 7.15 -24.67
CA ILE A 110 18.79 7.21 -25.07
C ILE A 110 19.05 8.45 -25.93
N ALA A 111 18.12 8.77 -26.84
CA ALA A 111 18.18 9.96 -27.68
C ALA A 111 17.83 11.27 -26.91
N LYS A 112 17.56 11.19 -25.59
CA LYS A 112 17.18 12.32 -24.72
C LYS A 112 16.03 13.15 -25.29
N LYS A 113 15.03 12.47 -25.88
CA LYS A 113 13.84 13.14 -26.41
C LYS A 113 13.08 13.85 -25.30
N LYS A 114 12.47 15.00 -25.61
CA LYS A 114 11.60 15.75 -24.69
C LYS A 114 10.30 14.98 -24.44
N ASP A 115 9.58 15.27 -23.36
CA ASP A 115 8.37 14.55 -22.96
C ASP A 115 7.32 14.46 -24.09
N HIS A 116 7.10 15.56 -24.82
CA HIS A 116 6.17 15.60 -25.93
C HIS A 116 6.62 14.85 -27.21
N GLU A 117 7.87 14.42 -27.25
CA GLU A 117 8.45 13.61 -28.33
C GLU A 117 8.55 12.12 -27.97
N MET A 118 8.21 11.79 -26.73
CA MET A 118 8.18 10.40 -26.27
C MET A 118 7.03 9.64 -26.94
N PRO A 119 7.19 8.34 -27.20
CA PRO A 119 6.10 7.51 -27.69
C PRO A 119 4.89 7.55 -26.72
N THR A 120 3.70 7.67 -27.27
CA THR A 120 2.43 7.77 -26.55
C THR A 120 1.70 6.44 -26.48
N ASP A 121 0.81 6.30 -25.50
CA ASP A 121 -0.06 5.14 -25.37
C ASP A 121 -1.13 5.10 -26.45
N SER A 122 -1.73 3.93 -26.64
CA SER A 122 -2.92 3.72 -27.47
C SER A 122 -4.05 3.18 -26.59
N LEU A 123 -5.28 3.24 -27.07
CA LEU A 123 -6.46 2.63 -26.47
C LEU A 123 -6.85 1.39 -27.29
N ALA A 124 -7.18 0.29 -26.60
CA ALA A 124 -7.85 -0.86 -27.17
C ALA A 124 -9.29 -0.90 -26.67
N MET A 125 -10.22 -1.11 -27.57
CA MET A 125 -11.64 -1.42 -27.33
C MET A 125 -11.91 -2.81 -27.90
N VAL A 126 -12.45 -3.68 -27.09
CA VAL A 126 -12.67 -5.09 -27.42
C VAL A 126 -14.16 -5.37 -27.32
N ASP A 127 -14.77 -5.74 -28.43
CA ASP A 127 -16.08 -6.39 -28.43
C ASP A 127 -15.88 -7.80 -27.86
N LEU A 128 -16.43 -8.08 -26.71
CA LEU A 128 -16.20 -9.32 -25.96
C LEU A 128 -17.00 -10.51 -26.53
N GLU A 129 -18.04 -10.28 -27.31
CA GLU A 129 -18.78 -11.34 -27.97
C GLU A 129 -18.03 -11.85 -29.20
N THR A 130 -17.57 -10.93 -30.05
CA THR A 130 -16.88 -11.24 -31.29
C THR A 130 -15.38 -11.37 -31.17
N LEU A 131 -14.81 -10.87 -30.09
CA LEU A 131 -13.36 -10.74 -29.80
C LEU A 131 -12.64 -9.79 -30.77
N LYS A 132 -13.39 -8.94 -31.51
CA LYS A 132 -12.82 -7.92 -32.36
C LYS A 132 -12.18 -6.82 -31.53
N VAL A 133 -10.98 -6.42 -31.94
CA VAL A 133 -10.21 -5.36 -31.28
C VAL A 133 -10.11 -4.14 -32.19
N GLU A 134 -10.58 -3.01 -31.71
CA GLU A 134 -10.32 -1.70 -32.30
C GLU A 134 -9.23 -0.98 -31.50
N LYS A 135 -8.33 -0.27 -32.19
CA LYS A 135 -7.22 0.45 -31.56
C LYS A 135 -7.20 1.90 -32.00
N VAL A 136 -6.98 2.79 -31.01
CA VAL A 136 -6.83 4.23 -31.24
C VAL A 136 -5.48 4.67 -30.69
N ALA A 137 -4.70 5.35 -31.51
CA ALA A 137 -3.39 5.90 -31.12
C ALA A 137 -3.53 7.21 -30.32
N ASP A 138 -2.45 7.61 -29.66
CA ASP A 138 -2.30 8.91 -29.01
C ASP A 138 -3.34 9.17 -27.91
N VAL A 139 -3.43 8.25 -26.97
CA VAL A 139 -4.35 8.31 -25.82
C VAL A 139 -3.57 8.44 -24.52
N LYS A 140 -3.91 9.40 -23.66
CA LYS A 140 -3.32 9.61 -22.32
C LYS A 140 -4.05 8.82 -21.23
N SER A 141 -5.36 8.88 -21.25
CA SER A 141 -6.23 8.24 -20.28
C SER A 141 -7.64 8.09 -20.83
N TYR A 142 -8.44 7.24 -20.21
CA TYR A 142 -9.84 7.06 -20.58
C TYR A 142 -10.74 6.88 -19.38
N LYS A 143 -12.04 7.12 -19.54
CA LYS A 143 -13.08 6.86 -18.54
C LYS A 143 -14.30 6.21 -19.22
N LEU A 144 -15.04 5.44 -18.43
CA LEU A 144 -16.32 4.81 -18.76
C LEU A 144 -17.39 5.26 -17.77
N GLY A 145 -18.66 5.15 -18.13
CA GLY A 145 -19.75 5.16 -17.18
C GLY A 145 -19.60 4.01 -16.19
N ARG A 146 -19.87 4.25 -14.92
CA ARG A 146 -19.62 3.26 -13.87
C ARG A 146 -20.65 2.14 -13.83
N ASP A 147 -21.92 2.52 -13.93
CA ASP A 147 -23.07 1.62 -13.77
C ASP A 147 -23.88 1.41 -15.05
N GLY A 148 -23.49 2.06 -16.17
CA GLY A 148 -24.15 1.94 -17.46
C GLY A 148 -23.45 2.69 -18.59
N GLY A 149 -24.02 2.58 -19.79
CA GLY A 149 -23.58 3.26 -21.00
C GLY A 149 -22.47 2.54 -21.75
N ASP A 150 -22.54 2.62 -23.10
CA ASP A 150 -21.55 2.03 -24.03
C ASP A 150 -20.54 3.07 -24.54
N TRP A 151 -20.53 4.25 -23.92
CA TRP A 151 -19.65 5.33 -24.27
C TRP A 151 -18.31 5.25 -23.53
N VAL A 152 -17.22 5.40 -24.28
CA VAL A 152 -15.89 5.67 -23.73
C VAL A 152 -15.47 7.09 -24.06
N ALA A 153 -14.87 7.77 -23.09
CA ALA A 153 -14.26 9.09 -23.30
C ALA A 153 -12.77 8.99 -22.99
N TRP A 154 -11.93 9.49 -23.91
CA TRP A 154 -10.48 9.53 -23.69
C TRP A 154 -9.86 10.88 -23.95
N VAL A 155 -8.75 11.16 -23.25
CA VAL A 155 -7.89 12.33 -23.47
C VAL A 155 -6.93 12.01 -24.61
N SER A 156 -6.98 12.78 -25.70
CA SER A 156 -6.07 12.64 -26.84
C SER A 156 -4.71 13.27 -26.54
N THR A 157 -3.64 12.61 -26.96
CA THR A 157 -2.26 13.13 -26.92
C THR A 157 -1.73 13.53 -28.29
N ASP A 158 -2.61 13.79 -29.26
CA ASP A 158 -2.19 14.21 -30.60
C ASP A 158 -1.27 15.44 -30.50
N THR A 159 0.01 15.21 -30.78
CA THR A 159 1.05 16.24 -30.70
C THR A 159 1.10 17.16 -31.92
N ALA A 160 0.40 16.84 -33.00
CA ALA A 160 0.37 17.67 -34.20
C ALA A 160 -0.19 19.05 -33.89
N TYR A 161 -1.19 19.14 -33.03
CA TYR A 161 -1.78 20.39 -32.57
C TYR A 161 -0.79 21.26 -31.77
N ILE A 162 -0.01 20.65 -30.89
CA ILE A 162 0.99 21.34 -30.05
C ILE A 162 2.10 21.93 -30.94
N LYS A 163 2.58 21.15 -31.90
CA LYS A 163 3.62 21.57 -32.86
C LYS A 163 3.13 22.68 -33.79
N ALA A 164 1.90 22.58 -34.30
CA ALA A 164 1.34 23.57 -35.22
C ALA A 164 1.13 24.96 -34.58
N LYS A 165 1.02 25.04 -33.24
CA LYS A 165 0.73 26.30 -32.53
C LYS A 165 1.90 26.81 -31.68
N GLU A 166 3.07 26.18 -31.70
CA GLU A 166 4.26 26.51 -30.88
C GLU A 166 3.93 26.66 -29.38
N LEU A 167 2.97 25.88 -28.88
CA LEU A 167 2.48 25.96 -27.51
C LEU A 167 3.34 25.04 -26.62
N LYS A 168 3.57 25.45 -25.38
CA LYS A 168 4.22 24.60 -24.38
C LYS A 168 3.21 23.55 -23.91
N ASP A 169 3.61 22.30 -23.87
CA ASP A 169 2.76 21.15 -23.54
C ASP A 169 2.02 21.29 -22.19
N LYS A 170 2.65 21.96 -21.21
CA LYS A 170 2.07 22.23 -19.91
C LYS A 170 0.94 23.29 -19.88
N ASP A 171 0.83 24.08 -20.93
CA ASP A 171 -0.09 25.22 -20.98
C ASP A 171 -1.37 24.90 -21.78
N ILE A 172 -1.61 23.61 -22.12
CA ILE A 172 -2.75 23.23 -22.98
C ILE A 172 -3.53 22.07 -22.34
N ASN A 173 -4.80 22.34 -22.10
CA ASN A 173 -5.76 21.28 -21.82
C ASN A 173 -6.10 20.56 -23.13
N ARG A 174 -5.99 19.24 -23.13
CA ARG A 174 -6.09 18.40 -24.30
C ARG A 174 -7.54 18.17 -24.71
N PRO A 175 -7.82 17.85 -25.98
CA PRO A 175 -9.16 17.45 -26.38
C PRO A 175 -9.52 16.09 -25.75
N ILE A 176 -10.79 15.94 -25.42
CA ILE A 176 -11.39 14.63 -25.18
C ILE A 176 -12.14 14.18 -26.43
N VAL A 177 -12.16 12.87 -26.62
CA VAL A 177 -12.95 12.21 -27.64
C VAL A 177 -13.90 11.26 -26.95
N MET A 178 -15.18 11.38 -27.24
CA MET A 178 -16.24 10.46 -26.83
C MET A 178 -16.56 9.55 -27.98
N TYR A 179 -16.74 8.27 -27.72
CA TYR A 179 -16.98 7.25 -28.72
C TYR A 179 -18.00 6.23 -28.20
N ASP A 180 -19.02 6.01 -28.99
CA ASP A 180 -20.01 4.96 -28.76
C ASP A 180 -19.49 3.65 -29.35
N MET A 181 -19.24 2.68 -28.54
CA MET A 181 -18.66 1.39 -28.95
C MET A 181 -19.67 0.50 -29.67
N GLU A 182 -20.97 0.75 -29.53
CA GLU A 182 -22.03 0.01 -30.25
C GLU A 182 -22.25 0.56 -31.64
N THR A 183 -22.41 1.88 -31.79
CA THR A 183 -22.78 2.52 -33.07
C THR A 183 -21.59 3.07 -33.86
N GLY A 184 -20.43 3.27 -33.19
CA GLY A 184 -19.26 3.92 -33.80
C GLY A 184 -19.38 5.45 -33.89
N GLN A 185 -20.40 6.05 -33.29
CA GLN A 185 -20.57 7.50 -33.26
C GLN A 185 -19.43 8.15 -32.47
N LYS A 186 -18.88 9.25 -32.96
CA LYS A 186 -17.73 9.93 -32.40
C LYS A 186 -17.94 11.43 -32.31
N ARG A 187 -17.56 12.00 -31.12
CA ARG A 187 -17.53 13.45 -30.91
C ARG A 187 -16.28 13.87 -30.15
N ALA A 188 -15.69 15.03 -30.53
CA ALA A 188 -14.54 15.61 -29.83
C ALA A 188 -14.86 17.00 -29.29
N ILE A 189 -14.34 17.30 -28.09
CA ILE A 189 -14.41 18.63 -27.46
C ILE A 189 -13.00 19.07 -27.11
N LYS A 190 -12.62 20.31 -27.50
CA LYS A 190 -11.28 20.87 -27.27
C LYS A 190 -11.15 21.46 -25.88
N TYR A 191 -9.90 21.55 -25.40
CA TYR A 191 -9.51 22.28 -24.18
C TYR A 191 -10.19 21.80 -22.90
N VAL A 192 -10.53 20.51 -22.82
CA VAL A 192 -11.14 19.94 -21.63
C VAL A 192 -10.08 19.78 -20.54
N LYS A 193 -10.28 20.47 -19.41
CA LYS A 193 -9.43 20.38 -18.23
C LYS A 193 -9.75 19.12 -17.44
N ASP A 194 -11.04 18.93 -17.10
CA ASP A 194 -11.56 17.79 -16.39
C ASP A 194 -12.93 17.35 -16.92
N PHE A 195 -13.26 16.09 -16.72
CA PHE A 195 -14.57 15.55 -17.07
C PHE A 195 -14.97 14.37 -16.18
N VAL A 196 -16.26 14.17 -16.00
CA VAL A 196 -16.82 13.10 -15.19
C VAL A 196 -18.12 12.59 -15.84
N PHE A 197 -18.24 11.26 -15.95
CA PHE A 197 -19.50 10.63 -16.30
C PHE A 197 -20.49 10.62 -15.11
N SER A 198 -21.78 10.72 -15.41
CA SER A 198 -22.78 10.23 -14.48
C SER A 198 -22.62 8.71 -14.30
N ARG A 199 -23.09 8.19 -13.18
CA ARG A 199 -22.93 6.76 -12.87
C ARG A 199 -23.54 5.85 -13.92
N ASP A 200 -24.73 6.22 -14.39
CA ASP A 200 -25.47 5.52 -15.45
C ASP A 200 -24.86 5.66 -16.86
N GLY A 201 -23.80 6.48 -16.99
CA GLY A 201 -23.16 6.74 -18.28
C GLY A 201 -23.96 7.61 -19.24
N GLY A 202 -25.15 8.09 -18.84
CA GLY A 202 -26.05 8.88 -19.70
C GLY A 202 -25.65 10.35 -19.86
N LYS A 203 -24.71 10.84 -19.03
CA LYS A 203 -24.27 12.24 -19.05
C LYS A 203 -22.76 12.34 -18.84
N LEU A 204 -22.16 13.41 -19.36
CA LEU A 204 -20.77 13.77 -19.13
C LEU A 204 -20.68 15.26 -18.77
N ALA A 205 -20.27 15.57 -17.55
CA ALA A 205 -19.92 16.92 -17.16
C ALA A 205 -18.45 17.21 -17.47
N LEU A 206 -18.14 18.43 -17.92
CA LEU A 206 -16.77 18.81 -18.25
C LEU A 206 -16.49 20.28 -17.94
N SER A 207 -15.24 20.59 -17.62
CA SER A 207 -14.71 21.95 -17.56
C SER A 207 -13.76 22.21 -18.72
N ILE A 208 -13.90 23.41 -19.31
CA ILE A 208 -13.10 23.87 -20.44
C ILE A 208 -12.22 25.03 -19.96
N GLU A 209 -10.93 24.93 -20.25
CA GLU A 209 -9.97 26.00 -20.01
C GLU A 209 -9.09 26.17 -21.24
N LYS A 210 -9.36 27.21 -22.01
CA LYS A 210 -8.66 27.51 -23.24
C LYS A 210 -7.29 28.16 -22.99
N PRO A 211 -6.32 28.04 -23.90
CA PRO A 211 -5.11 28.84 -23.86
C PRO A 211 -5.44 30.34 -23.99
N GLU A 212 -4.71 31.21 -23.28
CA GLU A 212 -4.91 32.68 -23.36
C GLU A 212 -4.86 33.21 -24.79
N LYS A 213 -4.01 32.65 -25.63
CA LYS A 213 -3.82 33.02 -27.03
C LYS A 213 -4.99 32.69 -27.95
N ASP A 214 -5.90 31.81 -27.53
CA ASP A 214 -7.10 31.47 -28.30
C ASP A 214 -8.22 32.45 -27.93
N THR A 215 -8.53 33.35 -28.86
CA THR A 215 -9.54 34.41 -28.67
C THR A 215 -10.95 33.99 -29.10
N ILE A 216 -11.08 32.81 -29.73
CA ILE A 216 -12.35 32.30 -30.25
C ILE A 216 -13.03 31.36 -29.24
N ALA A 217 -12.25 30.49 -28.62
CA ALA A 217 -12.76 29.54 -27.62
C ALA A 217 -13.13 30.25 -26.31
N THR A 218 -14.02 29.67 -25.55
CA THR A 218 -14.56 30.17 -24.29
C THR A 218 -14.26 29.19 -23.16
N ASN A 219 -13.83 29.69 -22.00
CA ASN A 219 -13.78 28.88 -20.78
C ASN A 219 -15.21 28.59 -20.31
N GLY A 220 -15.45 27.43 -19.68
CA GLY A 220 -16.77 27.14 -19.19
C GLY A 220 -16.93 25.77 -18.54
N VAL A 221 -18.14 25.53 -18.06
CA VAL A 221 -18.61 24.23 -17.64
C VAL A 221 -19.73 23.78 -18.57
N GLY A 222 -19.65 22.57 -19.10
CA GLY A 222 -20.61 22.03 -20.03
C GLY A 222 -21.08 20.63 -19.66
N MET A 223 -22.20 20.24 -20.25
CA MET A 223 -22.79 18.93 -20.16
C MET A 223 -22.94 18.32 -21.56
N VAL A 224 -22.61 17.06 -21.69
CA VAL A 224 -22.96 16.23 -22.86
C VAL A 224 -24.00 15.21 -22.40
N PHE A 225 -25.03 15.03 -23.20
CA PHE A 225 -26.09 14.04 -22.97
C PHE A 225 -26.01 12.95 -24.04
N PHE A 226 -26.12 11.72 -23.62
CA PHE A 226 -26.06 10.56 -24.51
C PHE A 226 -27.47 9.96 -24.69
N PRO A 227 -27.79 9.34 -25.86
CA PRO A 227 -26.88 8.96 -26.94
C PRO A 227 -26.67 10.03 -28.04
N ASP A 228 -27.47 11.08 -28.08
CA ASP A 228 -27.46 12.06 -29.19
C ASP A 228 -26.24 12.98 -29.17
N THR A 229 -25.44 12.92 -28.07
CA THR A 229 -24.28 13.78 -27.81
C THR A 229 -24.61 15.29 -27.81
N SER A 230 -25.85 15.65 -27.48
CA SER A 230 -26.19 17.07 -27.34
C SER A 230 -25.31 17.72 -26.27
N TYR A 231 -24.74 18.89 -26.63
CA TYR A 231 -23.84 19.63 -25.75
C TYR A 231 -24.45 20.95 -25.33
N VAL A 232 -24.45 21.19 -24.06
CA VAL A 232 -24.97 22.43 -23.47
C VAL A 232 -23.90 23.06 -22.57
N LEU A 233 -23.62 24.33 -22.83
CA LEU A 233 -22.77 25.14 -21.98
C LEU A 233 -23.58 25.69 -20.80
N ILE A 234 -23.25 25.25 -19.58
CA ILE A 234 -23.99 25.60 -18.35
C ILE A 234 -23.55 26.98 -17.85
N ASP A 235 -22.22 27.23 -17.86
CA ASP A 235 -21.61 28.50 -17.45
C ASP A 235 -20.40 28.80 -18.31
N ARG A 236 -20.06 30.08 -18.47
CA ARG A 236 -18.97 30.54 -19.35
C ARG A 236 -18.35 31.85 -18.91
N ASP A 237 -17.22 32.15 -19.56
CA ASP A 237 -16.51 33.44 -19.52
C ASP A 237 -15.77 33.74 -18.22
N LYS A 238 -15.69 32.77 -17.24
CA LYS A 238 -14.84 32.92 -16.06
C LYS A 238 -13.38 32.57 -16.37
N LYS A 239 -12.45 33.09 -15.59
CA LYS A 239 -11.00 32.82 -15.76
C LYS A 239 -10.59 31.41 -15.31
N PHE A 240 -11.31 30.89 -14.31
CA PHE A 240 -11.04 29.58 -13.73
C PHE A 240 -12.35 28.80 -13.56
N TYR A 241 -12.26 27.50 -13.85
CA TYR A 241 -13.28 26.51 -13.48
C TYR A 241 -12.62 25.30 -12.82
N GLY A 242 -13.18 24.86 -11.69
CA GLY A 242 -12.78 23.61 -11.01
C GLY A 242 -13.37 22.39 -11.69
N THR A 243 -13.03 21.22 -11.15
CA THR A 243 -13.59 19.94 -11.59
C THR A 243 -15.09 19.90 -11.32
N PRO A 244 -15.93 19.66 -12.34
CA PRO A 244 -17.38 19.52 -12.15
C PRO A 244 -17.69 18.22 -11.41
N VAL A 245 -18.75 18.22 -10.59
CA VAL A 245 -19.17 17.06 -9.80
C VAL A 245 -20.64 16.81 -10.01
N LEU A 246 -21.01 15.56 -10.29
CA LEU A 246 -22.40 15.10 -10.37
C LEU A 246 -22.81 14.43 -9.05
N ASP A 247 -24.08 14.56 -8.67
CA ASP A 247 -24.62 13.78 -7.56
C ASP A 247 -24.76 12.29 -7.96
N TYR A 248 -25.07 11.45 -6.99
CA TYR A 248 -25.17 10.00 -7.20
C TYR A 248 -26.17 9.60 -8.28
N ALA A 249 -27.29 10.32 -8.37
CA ALA A 249 -28.34 10.10 -9.36
C ALA A 249 -28.01 10.72 -10.74
N GLY A 250 -26.98 11.55 -10.85
CA GLY A 250 -26.68 12.31 -12.07
C GLY A 250 -27.71 13.40 -12.39
N GLU A 251 -28.47 13.86 -11.38
CA GLU A 251 -29.53 14.85 -11.50
C GLU A 251 -29.10 16.27 -11.10
N LYS A 252 -27.97 16.41 -10.42
CA LYS A 252 -27.41 17.70 -10.01
C LYS A 252 -25.96 17.81 -10.39
N LEU A 253 -25.55 19.01 -10.77
CA LEU A 253 -24.18 19.39 -11.09
C LEU A 253 -23.72 20.46 -10.11
N ALA A 254 -22.53 20.28 -9.52
CA ALA A 254 -21.84 21.33 -8.78
C ALA A 254 -20.48 21.62 -9.40
N TYR A 255 -20.05 22.87 -9.36
CA TYR A 255 -18.75 23.31 -9.82
C TYR A 255 -18.29 24.57 -9.11
N THR A 256 -17.00 24.83 -9.20
CA THR A 256 -16.38 26.09 -8.72
C THR A 256 -15.93 26.92 -9.90
N CYS A 257 -15.98 28.26 -9.76
CA CYS A 257 -15.43 29.17 -10.74
C CYS A 257 -14.90 30.46 -10.11
N SER A 258 -14.06 31.20 -10.84
CA SER A 258 -13.45 32.45 -10.40
C SER A 258 -13.06 33.34 -11.57
N ASP A 259 -13.16 34.66 -11.37
CA ASP A 259 -12.56 35.67 -12.24
C ASP A 259 -11.17 36.17 -11.73
N ASP A 260 -10.75 35.67 -10.58
CA ASP A 260 -9.51 36.04 -9.93
C ASP A 260 -8.29 35.55 -10.74
N THR A 261 -7.33 36.47 -10.92
CA THR A 261 -6.10 36.25 -11.68
C THR A 261 -4.83 36.27 -10.83
N VAL A 262 -4.99 36.27 -9.51
CA VAL A 262 -3.82 36.22 -8.60
C VAL A 262 -2.93 35.01 -8.91
N LYS A 263 -1.61 35.30 -8.91
CA LYS A 263 -0.58 34.32 -9.20
C LYS A 263 -0.02 33.64 -7.92
N SER A 264 -0.09 34.36 -6.80
CA SER A 264 0.30 33.87 -5.47
C SER A 264 -0.81 34.16 -4.48
N GLY A 265 -0.84 33.46 -3.35
CA GLY A 265 -1.98 33.45 -2.44
C GLY A 265 -3.14 32.58 -2.93
N THR A 266 -4.34 32.75 -2.33
CA THR A 266 -5.53 32.00 -2.69
C THR A 266 -6.53 32.81 -3.50
N LYS A 267 -7.13 32.19 -4.53
CA LYS A 267 -8.16 32.80 -5.37
C LYS A 267 -9.48 32.96 -4.63
N ASP A 268 -10.23 33.98 -4.99
CA ASP A 268 -11.64 34.11 -4.62
C ASP A 268 -12.49 33.25 -5.54
N VAL A 269 -13.07 32.19 -5.00
CA VAL A 269 -13.78 31.17 -5.77
C VAL A 269 -15.24 31.11 -5.32
N LYS A 270 -16.14 30.98 -6.27
CA LYS A 270 -17.57 30.78 -6.08
C LYS A 270 -17.98 29.37 -6.36
N ILE A 271 -18.97 28.86 -5.64
CA ILE A 271 -19.56 27.54 -5.82
C ILE A 271 -20.96 27.70 -6.45
N PHE A 272 -21.23 26.92 -7.47
CA PHE A 272 -22.52 26.87 -8.15
C PHE A 272 -23.12 25.47 -8.14
N VAL A 273 -24.46 25.42 -8.08
CA VAL A 273 -25.25 24.19 -8.21
C VAL A 273 -26.32 24.37 -9.28
N SER A 274 -26.46 23.39 -10.17
CA SER A 274 -27.48 23.34 -11.21
C SER A 274 -28.32 22.07 -11.07
N ASP A 275 -29.64 22.16 -11.23
CA ASP A 275 -30.56 21.03 -11.32
C ASP A 275 -30.66 20.63 -12.78
N LEU A 276 -30.41 19.36 -13.09
CA LEU A 276 -30.40 18.81 -14.45
C LEU A 276 -31.70 18.07 -14.84
N ARG A 277 -32.68 17.99 -13.95
CA ARG A 277 -33.93 17.21 -14.14
C ARG A 277 -34.97 17.91 -15.04
N HIS A 278 -35.03 19.23 -14.98
CA HIS A 278 -36.00 20.04 -15.70
C HIS A 278 -35.29 21.15 -16.45
N GLU A 279 -35.72 21.47 -17.69
CA GLU A 279 -35.17 22.47 -18.59
C GLU A 279 -34.12 23.34 -17.89
N MET A 280 -32.86 22.95 -18.02
CA MET A 280 -31.72 23.29 -17.16
C MET A 280 -31.86 24.66 -16.50
N ARG A 281 -32.19 24.67 -15.21
CA ARG A 281 -32.31 25.94 -14.46
C ARG A 281 -30.94 26.61 -14.40
N SER A 282 -30.95 27.93 -14.52
CA SER A 282 -29.72 28.72 -14.35
C SER A 282 -28.98 28.32 -13.08
N PRO A 283 -27.66 28.19 -13.13
CA PRO A 283 -26.87 27.83 -11.96
C PRO A 283 -27.12 28.77 -10.79
N ARG A 284 -27.31 28.22 -9.61
CA ARG A 284 -27.50 28.98 -8.37
C ARG A 284 -26.17 29.06 -7.63
N GLU A 285 -25.75 30.28 -7.29
CA GLU A 285 -24.57 30.51 -6.44
C GLU A 285 -24.87 30.04 -5.01
N VAL A 286 -23.95 29.30 -4.42
CA VAL A 286 -23.95 28.90 -3.01
C VAL A 286 -22.88 29.74 -2.32
N VAL A 287 -23.30 30.85 -1.72
CA VAL A 287 -22.41 31.78 -1.03
C VAL A 287 -21.96 31.18 0.29
N MET A 288 -20.64 31.08 0.49
CA MET A 288 -20.03 30.63 1.74
C MET A 288 -19.01 31.66 2.20
N SER A 289 -19.27 32.32 3.32
CA SER A 289 -18.36 33.24 3.95
C SER A 289 -18.53 33.17 5.46
N TYR A 290 -17.47 32.85 6.17
CA TYR A 290 -17.44 32.67 7.62
C TYR A 290 -16.30 33.45 8.23
N LYS A 291 -16.23 33.48 9.54
CA LYS A 291 -15.07 33.91 10.30
C LYS A 291 -14.63 32.78 11.22
N ASP A 292 -13.32 32.62 11.32
CA ASP A 292 -12.75 31.68 12.31
C ASP A 292 -12.85 32.26 13.74
N ARG A 293 -12.39 31.50 14.73
CA ARG A 293 -12.36 31.91 16.15
C ARG A 293 -11.52 33.14 16.42
N GLN A 294 -10.57 33.48 15.52
CA GLN A 294 -9.72 34.67 15.58
C GLN A 294 -10.33 35.87 14.81
N GLY A 295 -11.42 35.67 14.09
CA GLY A 295 -12.09 36.70 13.31
C GLY A 295 -11.59 36.81 11.87
N ASN A 296 -10.67 35.92 11.40
CA ASN A 296 -10.21 35.89 10.02
C ASN A 296 -11.31 35.39 9.08
N VAL A 297 -11.33 35.94 7.86
CA VAL A 297 -12.30 35.54 6.84
C VAL A 297 -11.96 34.16 6.29
N LEU A 298 -12.97 33.27 6.30
CA LEU A 298 -12.94 31.97 5.65
C LEU A 298 -13.86 32.02 4.42
N ARG A 299 -13.33 31.60 3.25
CA ARG A 299 -14.10 31.51 2.00
C ARG A 299 -13.62 30.36 1.13
N PRO A 300 -14.40 29.91 0.13
CA PRO A 300 -13.94 28.94 -0.85
C PRO A 300 -12.72 29.46 -1.63
N ASN A 301 -11.81 28.56 -2.01
CA ASN A 301 -10.63 28.84 -2.82
C ASN A 301 -10.49 27.80 -3.94
N GLU A 302 -9.44 27.90 -4.75
CA GLU A 302 -9.17 27.00 -5.88
C GLU A 302 -8.98 25.52 -5.50
N TYR A 303 -8.76 25.23 -4.22
CA TYR A 303 -8.62 23.85 -3.69
C TYR A 303 -9.96 23.27 -3.21
N THR A 304 -11.00 24.12 -3.12
CA THR A 304 -12.34 23.68 -2.73
C THR A 304 -12.94 22.80 -3.83
N THR A 305 -13.21 21.53 -3.51
CA THR A 305 -13.93 20.60 -4.40
C THR A 305 -15.27 20.26 -3.74
N PRO A 306 -16.39 20.78 -4.25
CA PRO A 306 -17.70 20.42 -3.73
C PRO A 306 -18.00 18.93 -3.95
N LYS A 307 -18.84 18.34 -3.09
CA LYS A 307 -19.36 16.98 -3.26
C LYS A 307 -20.79 16.92 -2.75
N PHE A 308 -21.57 15.99 -3.27
CA PHE A 308 -22.93 15.75 -2.79
C PHE A 308 -22.94 14.66 -1.74
N SER A 309 -23.91 14.72 -0.80
CA SER A 309 -24.32 13.56 -0.04
C SER A 309 -24.85 12.47 -0.99
N HIS A 310 -24.83 11.22 -0.58
CA HIS A 310 -25.24 10.12 -1.44
C HIS A 310 -26.70 10.24 -1.91
N ASN A 311 -27.59 10.71 -1.02
CA ASN A 311 -29.00 10.97 -1.35
C ASN A 311 -29.24 12.28 -2.14
N GLY A 312 -28.17 13.04 -2.44
CA GLY A 312 -28.22 14.28 -3.19
C GLY A 312 -28.94 15.45 -2.50
N LYS A 313 -29.29 15.36 -1.20
CA LYS A 313 -29.98 16.43 -0.45
C LYS A 313 -29.03 17.48 0.12
N ARG A 314 -27.75 17.17 0.24
CA ARG A 314 -26.73 18.07 0.78
C ARG A 314 -25.61 18.30 -0.22
N LEU A 315 -25.10 19.53 -0.23
CA LEU A 315 -23.82 19.86 -0.82
C LEU A 315 -22.80 20.07 0.31
N ILE A 316 -21.70 19.41 0.22
CA ILE A 316 -20.55 19.63 1.08
C ILE A 316 -19.58 20.50 0.29
N GLY A 317 -19.48 21.75 0.69
CA GLY A 317 -18.47 22.69 0.21
C GLY A 317 -17.29 22.77 1.16
N GLY A 318 -16.44 23.77 0.98
CA GLY A 318 -15.33 24.00 1.87
C GLY A 318 -14.94 25.45 1.89
N VAL A 319 -14.46 25.92 3.04
CA VAL A 319 -13.90 27.26 3.24
C VAL A 319 -12.52 27.16 3.87
N ALA A 320 -11.68 28.14 3.61
CA ALA A 320 -10.32 28.20 4.15
C ALA A 320 -9.91 29.62 4.47
N PRO A 321 -8.89 29.83 5.32
CA PRO A 321 -8.29 31.15 5.52
C PRO A 321 -7.79 31.73 4.19
N VAL A 322 -7.97 33.04 4.03
CA VAL A 322 -7.47 33.76 2.86
C VAL A 322 -5.95 33.95 2.99
N ILE A 323 -5.20 33.36 2.07
CA ILE A 323 -3.76 33.61 1.96
C ILE A 323 -3.56 34.80 1.05
N ALA A 324 -3.00 35.88 1.58
CA ALA A 324 -2.68 37.09 0.79
C ALA A 324 -1.64 36.75 -0.31
N PRO A 325 -1.68 37.47 -1.43
CA PRO A 325 -0.59 37.44 -2.42
C PRO A 325 0.76 37.84 -1.81
N ASP A 326 1.84 37.27 -2.37
CA ASP A 326 3.19 37.66 -1.97
C ASP A 326 3.43 39.14 -2.13
N ASP A 327 4.03 39.76 -1.13
CA ASP A 327 4.43 41.17 -1.21
C ASP A 327 5.66 41.31 -2.12
N THR A 328 5.43 41.84 -3.34
CA THR A 328 6.49 41.99 -4.33
C THR A 328 7.47 43.13 -4.00
N THR A 329 7.24 43.88 -2.93
CA THR A 329 8.17 44.92 -2.43
C THR A 329 9.23 44.33 -1.49
N ILE A 330 9.05 43.06 -1.06
CA ILE A 330 10.01 42.31 -0.25
C ILE A 330 10.91 41.50 -1.17
N TYR A 331 12.20 41.82 -1.20
CA TYR A 331 13.15 41.14 -2.08
C TYR A 331 13.85 39.99 -1.38
N ASP A 332 13.93 38.87 -2.08
CA ASP A 332 14.55 37.60 -1.57
C ASP A 332 15.99 37.81 -1.03
N PHE A 333 16.77 38.71 -1.64
CA PHE A 333 18.15 38.96 -1.25
C PHE A 333 18.26 39.84 0.02
N GLU A 334 17.17 40.51 0.44
CA GLU A 334 17.10 41.31 1.66
C GLU A 334 16.40 40.58 2.81
N THR A 335 15.85 39.36 2.56
CA THR A 335 15.03 38.64 3.51
C THR A 335 15.80 37.48 4.12
N GLY A 336 15.89 37.45 5.43
CA GLY A 336 16.43 36.30 6.16
C GLY A 336 15.50 35.08 6.05
N LYS A 337 16.04 33.90 5.74
CA LYS A 337 15.30 32.64 5.76
C LYS A 337 15.53 31.97 7.11
N LEU A 338 14.51 31.97 7.98
CA LEU A 338 14.61 31.50 9.37
C LEU A 338 13.41 30.64 9.74
N ASP A 339 13.69 29.44 10.27
CA ASP A 339 12.71 28.58 10.93
C ASP A 339 12.85 28.76 12.45
N ILE A 340 11.75 29.06 13.15
CA ILE A 340 11.75 29.28 14.59
C ILE A 340 11.16 28.06 15.29
N TRP A 341 11.97 27.35 16.07
CA TRP A 341 11.56 26.20 16.87
C TRP A 341 11.07 26.68 18.24
N ARG A 342 9.84 26.32 18.59
CA ARG A 342 9.25 26.62 19.90
C ARG A 342 8.90 25.30 20.59
N TRP A 343 9.13 25.24 21.89
CA TRP A 343 8.86 24.06 22.71
C TRP A 343 7.37 23.72 22.85
N ASP A 344 6.47 24.67 22.66
CA ASP A 344 5.02 24.58 22.81
C ASP A 344 4.27 24.68 21.47
N ALA A 345 4.99 24.70 20.35
CA ALA A 345 4.37 24.75 19.03
C ALA A 345 3.64 23.43 18.73
N PRO A 346 2.44 23.49 18.14
CA PRO A 346 1.69 22.27 17.79
C PRO A 346 2.44 21.39 16.78
N MET A 347 3.22 22.00 15.91
CA MET A 347 4.09 21.33 14.94
C MET A 347 5.50 21.91 15.00
N THR A 348 6.50 21.05 14.82
CA THR A 348 7.87 21.50 14.60
C THR A 348 8.05 22.02 13.18
N PRO A 349 9.03 22.87 12.86
CA PRO A 349 9.27 23.34 11.50
C PRO A 349 9.43 22.24 10.44
N PRO A 350 10.07 21.06 10.70
CA PRO A 350 10.05 19.94 9.78
C PRO A 350 8.65 19.39 9.49
N GLN A 351 7.77 19.28 10.50
CA GLN A 351 6.38 18.86 10.32
C GLN A 351 5.58 19.88 9.51
N GLU A 352 5.72 21.19 9.82
CA GLU A 352 5.07 22.26 9.04
C GLU A 352 5.54 22.23 7.59
N LYS A 353 6.84 22.07 7.35
CA LYS A 353 7.41 21.97 5.99
C LYS A 353 6.89 20.76 5.24
N HIS A 354 6.79 19.61 5.90
CA HIS A 354 6.23 18.41 5.29
C HIS A 354 4.76 18.61 4.92
N ASN A 355 3.98 19.20 5.83
CA ASN A 355 2.54 19.42 5.66
C ASN A 355 2.20 20.76 4.97
N LEU A 356 3.18 21.52 4.51
CA LEU A 356 2.96 22.88 3.98
C LEU A 356 1.94 22.94 2.85
N ASP A 357 1.97 21.98 1.95
CA ASP A 357 1.04 21.88 0.83
C ASP A 357 -0.39 21.57 1.31
N ASP A 358 -0.55 20.70 2.29
CA ASP A 358 -1.85 20.35 2.87
C ASP A 358 -2.41 21.52 3.70
N ILE A 359 -1.55 22.22 4.45
CA ILE A 359 -1.92 23.45 5.19
C ILE A 359 -2.43 24.52 4.22
N LYS A 360 -1.73 24.75 3.09
CA LYS A 360 -2.15 25.70 2.06
C LYS A 360 -3.44 25.31 1.36
N LYS A 361 -3.72 24.01 1.25
CA LYS A 361 -4.89 23.46 0.56
C LYS A 361 -6.01 23.07 1.51
N VAL A 362 -5.91 23.45 2.79
CA VAL A 362 -6.96 23.16 3.77
C VAL A 362 -8.33 23.63 3.29
N SER A 363 -9.34 22.84 3.56
CA SER A 363 -10.72 23.14 3.20
C SER A 363 -11.65 22.67 4.32
N TYR A 364 -12.08 23.58 5.17
CA TYR A 364 -12.99 23.27 6.29
C TYR A 364 -14.38 22.98 5.77
N PRO A 365 -14.98 21.82 6.07
CA PRO A 365 -16.24 21.41 5.49
C PRO A 365 -17.41 22.28 5.97
N VAL A 366 -18.20 22.73 4.99
CA VAL A 366 -19.50 23.39 5.17
C VAL A 366 -20.57 22.49 4.56
N VAL A 367 -21.55 22.08 5.34
CA VAL A 367 -22.71 21.36 4.84
C VAL A 367 -23.84 22.31 4.51
N VAL A 368 -24.34 22.22 3.28
CA VAL A 368 -25.46 23.01 2.77
C VAL A 368 -26.64 22.09 2.52
N ASN A 369 -27.76 22.34 3.17
CA ASN A 369 -29.02 21.70 2.83
C ASN A 369 -29.56 22.32 1.55
N LEU A 370 -29.70 21.54 0.48
CA LEU A 370 -30.11 22.05 -0.84
C LEU A 370 -31.59 22.42 -0.94
N ASP A 371 -32.45 21.91 -0.05
CA ASP A 371 -33.90 22.21 -0.07
C ASP A 371 -34.23 23.58 0.54
N ASN A 372 -33.53 23.95 1.63
CA ASN A 372 -33.80 25.20 2.36
C ASN A 372 -32.66 26.19 2.40
N GLY A 373 -31.49 25.82 1.88
CA GLY A 373 -30.29 26.66 1.83
C GLY A 373 -29.57 26.85 3.17
N LYS A 374 -29.99 26.18 4.26
CA LYS A 374 -29.31 26.27 5.55
C LYS A 374 -27.89 25.72 5.46
N GLN A 375 -26.94 26.39 6.10
CA GLN A 375 -25.52 26.06 6.07
C GLN A 375 -24.98 25.85 7.48
N THR A 376 -24.07 24.91 7.64
CA THR A 376 -23.38 24.62 8.89
C THR A 376 -21.88 24.44 8.62
N LEU A 377 -21.05 25.30 9.19
CA LEU A 377 -19.59 25.12 9.25
C LEU A 377 -19.29 24.08 10.31
N LEU A 378 -18.54 23.05 9.97
CA LEU A 378 -18.27 21.93 10.89
C LEU A 378 -17.01 22.10 11.72
N THR A 379 -16.01 22.80 11.18
CA THR A 379 -14.79 23.20 11.89
C THR A 379 -14.19 24.44 11.25
N ASP A 380 -13.39 25.16 12.02
CA ASP A 380 -12.57 26.29 11.58
C ASP A 380 -11.09 26.10 12.00
N ASN A 381 -10.71 24.88 12.34
CA ASN A 381 -9.42 24.56 12.96
C ASN A 381 -8.73 23.37 12.23
N LEU A 382 -7.44 23.55 11.91
CA LEU A 382 -6.61 22.55 11.25
C LEU A 382 -6.42 21.27 12.10
N LEU A 383 -6.49 21.37 13.42
CA LEU A 383 -6.32 20.26 14.37
C LEU A 383 -7.63 19.54 14.69
N GLU A 384 -8.74 19.94 14.07
CA GLU A 384 -10.00 19.22 14.12
C GLU A 384 -10.26 18.48 12.80
N THR A 385 -10.52 17.18 12.87
CA THR A 385 -10.93 16.37 11.71
C THR A 385 -12.40 16.01 11.81
N VAL A 386 -13.09 15.96 10.65
CA VAL A 386 -14.52 15.67 10.58
C VAL A 386 -14.74 14.40 9.78
N GLU A 387 -15.33 13.39 10.39
CA GLU A 387 -15.71 12.13 9.77
C GLU A 387 -17.22 12.04 9.62
N PRO A 388 -17.75 11.95 8.39
CA PRO A 388 -19.18 11.80 8.16
C PRO A 388 -19.64 10.36 8.42
N GLY A 389 -20.90 10.19 8.76
CA GLY A 389 -21.61 8.93 8.63
C GLY A 389 -21.73 8.49 7.17
N ASP A 390 -22.69 7.64 6.82
CA ASP A 390 -22.82 7.09 5.48
C ASP A 390 -22.84 8.18 4.40
N ARG A 391 -21.66 8.39 3.80
CA ARG A 391 -21.47 9.28 2.63
C ARG A 391 -22.18 10.63 2.74
N TRP A 392 -22.18 11.25 3.95
CA TRP A 392 -22.84 12.53 4.28
C TRP A 392 -24.37 12.50 4.34
N ASP A 393 -24.99 11.33 4.35
CA ASP A 393 -26.45 11.21 4.50
C ASP A 393 -26.88 11.33 5.96
N SER A 394 -26.03 10.96 6.91
CA SER A 394 -26.28 11.07 8.36
C SER A 394 -26.45 12.52 8.82
N ASP A 395 -27.30 12.75 9.82
CA ASP A 395 -27.47 14.06 10.47
C ASP A 395 -26.31 14.38 11.44
N TRP A 396 -25.53 13.40 11.84
CA TRP A 396 -24.40 13.55 12.74
C TRP A 396 -23.08 13.22 12.05
N VAL A 397 -22.05 13.96 12.41
CA VAL A 397 -20.64 13.71 12.06
C VAL A 397 -19.84 13.55 13.33
N LEU A 398 -18.75 12.79 13.26
CA LEU A 398 -17.75 12.71 14.32
C LEU A 398 -16.71 13.81 14.11
N VAL A 399 -16.33 14.49 15.18
CA VAL A 399 -15.27 15.50 15.21
C VAL A 399 -14.22 15.06 16.19
N VAL A 400 -12.99 14.87 15.73
CA VAL A 400 -11.83 14.58 16.55
C VAL A 400 -11.03 15.87 16.72
N ASP A 401 -10.76 16.24 17.97
CA ASP A 401 -10.09 17.49 18.36
C ASP A 401 -8.73 17.19 19.01
N ARG A 402 -7.66 17.53 18.29
CA ARG A 402 -6.26 17.34 18.69
C ARG A 402 -5.59 18.56 19.32
N ASN A 403 -6.34 19.64 19.61
CA ASN A 403 -5.75 20.88 20.12
C ASN A 403 -5.00 20.68 21.46
N GLU A 404 -5.48 19.80 22.33
CA GLU A 404 -4.81 19.51 23.60
C GLU A 404 -3.74 18.41 23.50
N SER A 405 -3.85 17.54 22.49
CA SER A 405 -3.01 16.32 22.37
C SER A 405 -1.80 16.48 21.46
N VAL A 406 -1.86 17.35 20.46
CA VAL A 406 -0.93 17.43 19.33
C VAL A 406 0.55 17.53 19.72
N VAL A 407 0.89 18.23 20.82
CA VAL A 407 2.28 18.34 21.28
C VAL A 407 2.76 17.02 21.90
N SER A 408 1.91 16.39 22.73
CA SER A 408 2.26 15.13 23.39
C SER A 408 2.27 13.92 22.44
N GLU A 409 1.58 13.98 21.32
CA GLU A 409 1.61 12.97 20.26
C GLU A 409 3.01 12.72 19.71
N GLN A 410 3.92 13.67 19.84
CA GLN A 410 5.30 13.56 19.36
C GLN A 410 6.13 12.51 20.13
N TRP A 411 5.72 12.14 21.36
CA TRP A 411 6.38 11.11 22.18
C TRP A 411 5.42 10.10 22.80
N ASN A 412 4.11 10.26 22.59
CA ASN A 412 3.10 9.35 23.12
C ASN A 412 2.05 9.03 22.07
N TYR A 413 2.09 7.84 21.47
CA TYR A 413 1.10 7.36 20.51
C TYR A 413 -0.30 7.21 21.13
N PHE A 414 -0.37 6.98 22.44
CA PHE A 414 -1.62 6.78 23.18
C PHE A 414 -2.05 8.05 23.92
N THR A 415 -1.87 9.21 23.31
CA THR A 415 -2.32 10.46 23.90
C THR A 415 -3.84 10.54 23.93
N PRO A 416 -4.46 10.84 25.12
CA PRO A 416 -5.90 11.02 25.20
C PRO A 416 -6.37 12.22 24.37
N THR A 417 -7.17 11.95 23.35
CA THR A 417 -7.66 12.93 22.38
C THR A 417 -9.17 13.09 22.52
N ARG A 418 -9.68 14.32 22.44
CA ARG A 418 -11.11 14.61 22.58
C ARG A 418 -11.88 14.24 21.33
N MET A 419 -13.11 13.79 21.50
CA MET A 419 -14.05 13.54 20.40
C MET A 419 -15.44 14.12 20.69
N TYR A 420 -16.09 14.57 19.65
CA TYR A 420 -17.40 15.19 19.67
C TYR A 420 -18.28 14.59 18.56
N VAL A 421 -19.58 14.65 18.74
CA VAL A 421 -20.53 14.54 17.64
C VAL A 421 -21.11 15.91 17.34
N MET A 422 -21.30 16.20 16.04
CA MET A 422 -21.86 17.46 15.60
C MET A 422 -23.01 17.23 14.64
N ASN A 423 -24.16 17.90 14.89
CA ASN A 423 -25.33 17.80 14.02
C ASN A 423 -25.17 18.77 12.83
N VAL A 424 -25.18 18.23 11.61
CA VAL A 424 -24.96 19.02 10.38
C VAL A 424 -26.11 19.95 10.03
N ASN A 425 -27.32 19.77 10.62
CA ASN A 425 -28.49 20.61 10.35
C ASN A 425 -28.62 21.75 11.37
N THR A 426 -28.22 21.54 12.63
CA THR A 426 -28.37 22.51 13.72
C THR A 426 -27.06 23.20 14.11
N GLY A 427 -25.92 22.57 13.89
CA GLY A 427 -24.62 23.01 14.41
C GLY A 427 -24.40 22.62 15.87
N GLU A 428 -25.29 21.83 16.47
CA GLU A 428 -25.14 21.34 17.84
C GLU A 428 -23.92 20.44 17.94
N LYS A 429 -22.99 20.78 18.82
CA LYS A 429 -21.78 20.00 19.13
C LYS A 429 -21.87 19.44 20.55
N ARG A 430 -21.69 18.12 20.73
CA ARG A 430 -21.73 17.44 22.01
C ARG A 430 -20.42 16.68 22.22
N GLU A 431 -19.81 16.80 23.37
CA GLU A 431 -18.65 16.00 23.74
C GLU A 431 -19.07 14.55 23.99
N VAL A 432 -18.37 13.62 23.37
CA VAL A 432 -18.52 12.17 23.57
C VAL A 432 -17.58 11.69 24.68
N GLY A 433 -16.35 12.21 24.69
CA GLY A 433 -15.32 11.84 25.65
C GLY A 433 -13.93 11.93 25.06
N LYS A 434 -13.02 11.10 25.58
CA LYS A 434 -11.65 10.95 25.07
C LYS A 434 -11.41 9.52 24.63
N PHE A 435 -10.53 9.36 23.67
CA PHE A 435 -10.04 8.06 23.19
C PHE A 435 -8.51 8.12 23.09
N MET A 436 -7.85 6.97 23.05
CA MET A 436 -6.42 6.90 22.79
C MET A 436 -6.15 7.06 21.30
N LEU A 437 -5.28 7.98 20.90
CA LEU A 437 -5.12 8.46 19.51
C LEU A 437 -4.94 7.33 18.48
N ASP A 438 -4.15 6.30 18.79
CA ASP A 438 -3.94 5.17 17.87
C ASP A 438 -5.16 4.24 17.74
N GLN A 439 -6.19 4.42 18.57
CA GLN A 439 -7.42 3.62 18.58
C GLN A 439 -8.60 4.44 18.05
N GLN A 440 -8.53 4.81 16.78
CA GLN A 440 -9.49 5.73 16.15
C GLN A 440 -10.95 5.35 16.39
N PRO A 441 -11.77 6.30 16.86
CA PRO A 441 -13.21 6.10 16.99
C PRO A 441 -13.87 5.98 15.62
N GLN A 442 -15.04 5.37 15.56
CA GLN A 442 -15.81 5.25 14.33
C GLN A 442 -17.27 5.61 14.54
N LEU A 443 -17.82 6.41 13.63
CA LEU A 443 -19.24 6.71 13.58
C LEU A 443 -19.98 5.57 12.86
N SER A 444 -21.10 5.12 13.41
CA SER A 444 -21.94 4.12 12.75
C SER A 444 -22.49 4.64 11.41
N PRO A 445 -22.79 3.77 10.42
CA PRO A 445 -23.26 4.20 9.11
C PRO A 445 -24.47 5.13 9.14
N SER A 446 -25.47 4.83 9.95
CA SER A 446 -26.65 5.71 10.08
C SER A 446 -26.43 6.92 10.99
N GLY A 447 -25.26 7.01 11.65
CA GLY A 447 -24.91 8.11 12.55
C GLY A 447 -25.67 8.10 13.88
N ASN A 448 -26.03 6.92 14.37
CA ASN A 448 -26.72 6.78 15.66
C ASN A 448 -25.73 6.59 16.81
N TYR A 449 -24.55 6.04 16.55
CA TYR A 449 -23.56 5.65 17.57
C TYR A 449 -22.14 6.04 17.18
N VAL A 450 -21.31 6.28 18.21
CA VAL A 450 -19.85 6.34 18.08
C VAL A 450 -19.25 5.19 18.86
N ALA A 451 -18.43 4.36 18.22
CA ALA A 451 -17.70 3.27 18.88
C ALA A 451 -16.21 3.59 18.93
N TRP A 452 -15.55 3.29 20.05
CA TRP A 452 -14.10 3.38 20.22
C TRP A 452 -13.61 2.33 21.21
N PHE A 453 -12.35 1.98 21.06
CA PHE A 453 -11.68 1.04 21.97
C PHE A 453 -10.90 1.81 23.02
N ASP A 454 -11.13 1.50 24.30
CA ASP A 454 -10.38 2.05 25.43
C ASP A 454 -10.51 1.11 26.63
N ASN A 455 -9.54 1.13 27.54
CA ASN A 455 -9.52 0.28 28.73
C ASN A 455 -9.76 -1.21 28.42
N ARG A 456 -9.24 -1.70 27.30
CA ARG A 456 -9.34 -3.11 26.83
C ARG A 456 -10.76 -3.56 26.48
N THR A 457 -11.67 -2.63 26.21
CA THR A 457 -13.04 -2.92 25.82
C THR A 457 -13.54 -1.96 24.74
N TRP A 458 -14.62 -2.34 24.07
CA TRP A 458 -15.31 -1.48 23.13
C TRP A 458 -16.41 -0.67 23.83
N ASN A 459 -16.29 0.63 23.80
CA ASN A 459 -17.25 1.60 24.28
C ASN A 459 -18.11 2.07 23.10
N VAL A 460 -19.39 2.31 23.36
CA VAL A 460 -20.35 2.85 22.39
C VAL A 460 -21.13 4.00 23.00
N TYR A 461 -21.10 5.15 22.35
CA TYR A 461 -21.92 6.30 22.70
C TYR A 461 -23.19 6.34 21.86
N ASP A 462 -24.35 6.29 22.53
CA ASP A 462 -25.68 6.46 21.93
C ASP A 462 -25.98 7.96 21.80
N ILE A 463 -25.98 8.47 20.57
CA ILE A 463 -26.12 9.90 20.27
C ILE A 463 -27.52 10.40 20.67
N LYS A 464 -28.53 9.58 20.44
CA LYS A 464 -29.93 9.95 20.76
C LYS A 464 -30.16 10.05 22.27
N ASN A 465 -29.63 9.10 23.02
CA ASN A 465 -29.88 9.01 24.46
C ASN A 465 -28.79 9.71 25.28
N ASN A 466 -27.76 10.27 24.64
CA ASN A 466 -26.62 10.96 25.27
C ASN A 466 -25.99 10.12 26.39
N ARG A 467 -25.67 8.87 26.11
CA ARG A 467 -25.06 7.96 27.09
C ARG A 467 -24.01 7.04 26.45
N THR A 468 -22.98 6.74 27.22
CA THR A 468 -21.96 5.75 26.87
C THR A 468 -22.27 4.41 27.54
N VAL A 469 -22.06 3.32 26.84
CA VAL A 469 -22.11 1.97 27.37
C VAL A 469 -20.81 1.23 27.07
N ASP A 470 -20.37 0.38 27.99
CA ASP A 470 -19.32 -0.59 27.74
C ASP A 470 -19.97 -1.82 27.07
N ALA A 471 -19.90 -1.84 25.73
CA ALA A 471 -20.55 -2.86 24.93
C ALA A 471 -19.75 -4.19 24.91
N GLY A 472 -18.44 -4.12 25.18
CA GLY A 472 -17.55 -5.28 25.16
C GLY A 472 -17.40 -5.99 26.52
N LYS A 473 -17.90 -5.44 27.61
CA LYS A 473 -17.65 -5.90 29.00
C LYS A 473 -17.93 -7.38 29.29
N ASP A 474 -18.95 -7.92 28.60
CA ASP A 474 -19.40 -9.30 28.82
C ASP A 474 -18.85 -10.29 27.78
N VAL A 475 -17.90 -9.89 26.94
CA VAL A 475 -17.19 -10.80 26.03
C VAL A 475 -16.20 -11.63 26.87
N PRO A 476 -16.24 -12.96 26.76
CA PRO A 476 -15.47 -13.83 27.67
C PRO A 476 -13.99 -13.99 27.29
N GLU A 477 -13.52 -13.33 26.22
CA GLU A 477 -12.12 -13.32 25.78
C GLU A 477 -11.56 -11.91 25.65
N PRO A 478 -10.22 -11.75 25.61
CA PRO A 478 -9.59 -10.47 25.35
C PRO A 478 -9.96 -9.89 23.98
N LEU A 479 -10.44 -8.64 23.96
CA LEU A 479 -10.72 -7.89 22.73
C LEU A 479 -9.49 -7.08 22.26
N TRP A 480 -8.37 -7.15 22.98
CA TRP A 480 -7.09 -6.52 22.63
C TRP A 480 -6.10 -7.55 22.09
N ASP A 481 -5.13 -7.07 21.33
CA ASP A 481 -4.05 -7.91 20.80
C ASP A 481 -3.16 -8.42 21.96
N THR A 482 -3.30 -9.70 22.25
CA THR A 482 -2.54 -10.39 23.31
C THR A 482 -1.17 -10.87 22.83
N LEU A 483 -0.84 -10.70 21.54
CA LEU A 483 0.45 -11.05 20.95
C LEU A 483 1.37 -9.84 20.83
N ASP A 484 0.86 -8.64 21.11
CA ASP A 484 1.63 -7.40 21.07
C ASP A 484 2.68 -7.34 22.20
N GLU A 485 3.94 -7.16 21.82
CA GLU A 485 5.10 -7.07 22.71
C GLU A 485 5.68 -5.65 22.84
N HIS A 486 4.93 -4.62 22.39
CA HIS A 486 5.35 -3.24 22.56
C HIS A 486 5.12 -2.75 24.00
N PRO A 487 5.96 -1.83 24.51
CA PRO A 487 5.80 -1.24 25.84
C PRO A 487 4.69 -0.16 25.84
N SER A 488 3.57 -0.45 25.24
CA SER A 488 2.41 0.42 25.08
C SER A 488 1.12 -0.34 25.36
N PRO A 489 -0.02 0.34 25.57
CA PRO A 489 -1.31 -0.33 25.62
C PRO A 489 -1.58 -1.09 24.32
N SER A 490 -2.00 -2.36 24.43
CA SER A 490 -2.30 -3.17 23.25
C SER A 490 -3.52 -2.61 22.49
N MET A 491 -3.46 -2.67 21.16
CA MET A 491 -4.55 -2.30 20.28
C MET A 491 -5.69 -3.32 20.35
N ALA A 492 -6.90 -2.93 19.93
CA ALA A 492 -7.98 -3.88 19.69
C ALA A 492 -7.60 -4.85 18.55
N TRP A 493 -8.15 -6.08 18.59
CA TRP A 493 -8.11 -6.97 17.42
C TRP A 493 -8.80 -6.38 16.18
N GLY A 494 -9.56 -5.29 16.34
CA GLY A 494 -10.25 -4.54 15.31
C GLY A 494 -11.76 -4.77 15.27
N SER A 495 -12.42 -4.28 14.21
CA SER A 495 -13.85 -4.44 14.01
C SER A 495 -14.18 -4.94 12.59
N ALA A 496 -15.31 -5.64 12.46
CA ALA A 496 -15.90 -6.07 11.20
C ALA A 496 -16.98 -5.11 10.68
N GLY A 497 -17.19 -3.97 11.37
CA GLY A 497 -18.17 -2.94 10.99
C GLY A 497 -19.52 -3.11 11.66
N TRP A 498 -20.57 -2.67 10.99
CA TRP A 498 -21.91 -2.56 11.55
C TRP A 498 -22.93 -3.37 10.75
N SER A 499 -24.00 -3.80 11.42
CA SER A 499 -25.17 -4.33 10.74
C SER A 499 -26.12 -3.22 10.30
N LYS A 500 -27.09 -3.58 9.46
CA LYS A 500 -28.13 -2.69 8.96
C LYS A 500 -28.80 -1.92 10.10
N ASP A 501 -29.10 -0.64 9.85
CA ASP A 501 -29.72 0.29 10.79
C ASP A 501 -28.93 0.43 12.13
N ASP A 502 -27.61 0.20 12.09
CA ASP A 502 -26.70 0.21 13.25
C ASP A 502 -27.14 -0.75 14.38
N GLY A 503 -27.90 -1.81 14.04
CA GLY A 503 -28.50 -2.71 15.02
C GLY A 503 -27.48 -3.53 15.82
N ARG A 504 -26.30 -3.78 15.26
CA ARG A 504 -25.19 -4.49 15.91
C ARG A 504 -23.84 -3.91 15.49
N PHE A 505 -22.90 -3.92 16.41
CA PHE A 505 -21.51 -3.60 16.17
C PHE A 505 -20.68 -4.89 16.20
N LEU A 506 -19.94 -5.17 15.12
CA LEU A 506 -19.19 -6.42 14.95
C LEU A 506 -17.72 -6.18 15.23
N VAL A 507 -17.15 -6.94 16.16
CA VAL A 507 -15.75 -6.81 16.60
C VAL A 507 -15.03 -8.15 16.54
N TYR A 508 -13.72 -8.09 16.57
CA TYR A 508 -12.87 -9.28 16.58
C TYR A 508 -12.37 -9.60 17.99
N GLY A 509 -12.43 -10.89 18.35
CA GLY A 509 -11.53 -11.50 19.29
C GLY A 509 -10.27 -12.00 18.59
N LYS A 510 -9.40 -12.73 19.29
CA LYS A 510 -8.21 -13.32 18.69
C LYS A 510 -8.57 -14.16 17.44
N CYS A 511 -9.51 -15.08 17.59
CA CYS A 511 -9.92 -16.01 16.54
C CYS A 511 -11.29 -15.70 15.96
N ASP A 512 -12.25 -15.31 16.77
CA ASP A 512 -13.67 -15.27 16.45
C ASP A 512 -14.20 -13.85 16.15
N ILE A 513 -15.43 -13.79 15.65
CA ILE A 513 -16.17 -12.53 15.39
C ILE A 513 -17.31 -12.44 16.42
N TRP A 514 -17.40 -11.32 17.11
CA TRP A 514 -18.43 -11.01 18.10
C TRP A 514 -19.37 -9.94 17.61
N SER A 515 -20.65 -10.10 17.95
CA SER A 515 -21.73 -9.13 17.71
C SER A 515 -22.12 -8.49 19.02
N LEU A 516 -21.86 -7.19 19.14
CA LEU A 516 -22.16 -6.38 20.30
C LEU A 516 -23.49 -5.65 20.12
N ASP A 517 -24.24 -5.48 21.20
CA ASP A 517 -25.39 -4.60 21.22
C ASP A 517 -24.94 -3.16 21.52
N PRO A 518 -25.11 -2.20 20.62
CA PRO A 518 -24.68 -0.82 20.82
C PRO A 518 -25.47 -0.12 21.96
N LYS A 519 -26.61 -0.66 22.39
CA LYS A 519 -27.39 -0.17 23.54
C LYS A 519 -26.94 -0.77 24.87
N GLY A 520 -26.16 -1.86 24.84
CA GLY A 520 -25.72 -2.58 26.04
C GLY A 520 -26.86 -3.30 26.80
N GLU A 521 -27.98 -3.57 26.13
CA GLU A 521 -29.16 -4.24 26.72
C GLU A 521 -29.11 -5.77 26.54
N ALA A 522 -28.55 -6.22 25.43
CA ALA A 522 -28.37 -7.64 25.11
C ALA A 522 -26.90 -8.06 25.27
N LYS A 523 -26.69 -9.33 25.68
CA LYS A 523 -25.36 -9.91 25.79
C LYS A 523 -24.66 -9.99 24.43
N PRO A 524 -23.32 -9.92 24.39
CA PRO A 524 -22.53 -10.23 23.20
C PRO A 524 -22.84 -11.64 22.67
N VAL A 525 -22.79 -11.78 21.35
CA VAL A 525 -23.00 -13.05 20.65
C VAL A 525 -21.79 -13.39 19.82
N ASN A 526 -21.19 -14.57 20.03
CA ASN A 526 -20.17 -15.09 19.15
C ASN A 526 -20.79 -15.53 17.82
N LEU A 527 -20.60 -14.76 16.76
CA LEU A 527 -21.18 -15.03 15.43
C LEU A 527 -20.59 -16.28 14.79
N THR A 528 -19.32 -16.55 15.06
CA THR A 528 -18.58 -17.71 14.54
C THR A 528 -18.73 -18.95 15.41
N LYS A 529 -19.52 -18.86 16.48
CA LYS A 529 -19.87 -19.96 17.40
C LYS A 529 -18.64 -20.64 18.05
N GLY A 530 -17.56 -19.90 18.24
CA GLY A 530 -16.33 -20.41 18.81
C GLY A 530 -15.53 -21.33 17.89
N LYS A 531 -15.87 -21.40 16.60
CA LYS A 531 -15.16 -22.27 15.65
C LYS A 531 -13.71 -21.81 15.45
N GLY A 532 -13.47 -20.50 15.42
CA GLY A 532 -12.14 -19.94 15.30
C GLY A 532 -11.23 -20.40 16.43
N GLU A 533 -11.67 -20.22 17.68
CA GLU A 533 -10.91 -20.62 18.87
C GLU A 533 -10.74 -22.14 18.94
N ALA A 534 -11.81 -22.91 18.67
CA ALA A 534 -11.76 -24.37 18.71
C ALA A 534 -10.77 -24.98 17.70
N ASP A 535 -10.65 -24.39 16.53
CA ASP A 535 -9.76 -24.85 15.46
C ASP A 535 -8.37 -24.15 15.48
N GLY A 536 -8.16 -23.13 16.33
CA GLY A 536 -6.94 -22.33 16.36
C GLY A 536 -6.79 -21.41 15.14
N VAL A 537 -7.90 -21.01 14.51
CA VAL A 537 -7.95 -20.27 13.25
C VAL A 537 -8.49 -18.85 13.45
N ARG A 538 -7.70 -17.84 13.08
CA ARG A 538 -8.14 -16.46 13.02
C ARG A 538 -9.11 -16.25 11.86
N ILE A 539 -10.32 -15.82 12.16
CA ILE A 539 -11.38 -15.51 11.19
C ILE A 539 -11.54 -14.01 11.08
N ARG A 540 -11.46 -13.47 9.86
CA ARG A 540 -11.68 -12.04 9.57
C ARG A 540 -12.60 -11.86 8.38
N TYR A 541 -13.60 -11.00 8.50
CA TYR A 541 -14.46 -10.61 7.39
C TYR A 541 -13.70 -9.78 6.36
N LYS A 542 -13.85 -10.14 5.08
CA LYS A 542 -13.37 -9.36 3.94
C LYS A 542 -14.54 -8.66 3.27
N GLU A 543 -14.63 -7.35 3.45
CA GLU A 543 -15.55 -6.55 2.65
C GLU A 543 -15.04 -6.48 1.21
N LEU A 544 -15.86 -6.90 0.26
CA LEU A 544 -15.52 -6.96 -1.18
C LEU A 544 -16.27 -5.93 -2.02
N ASP A 545 -17.27 -5.26 -1.47
CA ASP A 545 -17.98 -4.13 -2.09
C ASP A 545 -17.94 -2.90 -1.16
N PRO A 546 -17.07 -1.91 -1.42
CA PRO A 546 -16.95 -0.73 -0.57
C PRO A 546 -18.20 0.17 -0.58
N GLU A 547 -19.18 -0.11 -1.44
CA GLU A 547 -20.48 0.55 -1.42
C GLU A 547 -21.46 -0.10 -0.42
N HIS A 548 -21.18 -1.31 0.02
CA HIS A 548 -21.92 -2.05 1.02
C HIS A 548 -21.46 -1.64 2.43
N ARG A 549 -22.17 -0.71 3.05
CA ARG A 549 -21.73 -0.02 4.28
C ARG A 549 -22.10 -0.74 5.58
N TYR A 550 -22.91 -1.77 5.51
CA TYR A 550 -23.40 -2.55 6.64
C TYR A 550 -23.80 -3.96 6.20
N LEU A 551 -23.85 -4.88 7.13
CA LEU A 551 -24.29 -6.25 6.88
C LEU A 551 -25.79 -6.39 7.13
N SER A 552 -26.49 -7.01 6.19
CA SER A 552 -27.91 -7.34 6.28
C SER A 552 -28.12 -8.86 6.44
N ASP A 553 -29.25 -9.25 7.03
CA ASP A 553 -29.58 -10.65 7.18
C ASP A 553 -29.56 -11.42 5.86
N GLY A 554 -28.77 -12.48 5.80
CA GLY A 554 -28.58 -13.30 4.62
C GLY A 554 -27.40 -12.94 3.76
N ASP A 555 -26.71 -11.82 4.02
CA ASP A 555 -25.50 -11.45 3.32
C ASP A 555 -24.39 -12.51 3.48
N VAL A 556 -23.69 -12.75 2.41
CA VAL A 556 -22.52 -13.65 2.42
C VAL A 556 -21.30 -12.87 2.89
N MET A 557 -20.82 -13.19 4.06
CA MET A 557 -19.54 -12.75 4.57
C MET A 557 -18.43 -13.62 3.97
N THR A 558 -17.58 -13.07 3.12
CA THR A 558 -16.35 -13.72 2.70
C THR A 558 -15.34 -13.61 3.83
N LEU A 559 -14.69 -14.71 4.19
CA LEU A 559 -13.80 -14.79 5.33
C LEU A 559 -12.35 -15.04 4.85
N SER A 560 -11.40 -14.33 5.44
CA SER A 560 -10.00 -14.74 5.42
C SER A 560 -9.70 -15.53 6.69
N LEU A 561 -8.93 -16.60 6.51
CA LEU A 561 -8.57 -17.57 7.53
C LEU A 561 -7.05 -17.58 7.70
N TYR A 562 -6.59 -17.73 8.95
CA TYR A 562 -5.18 -17.93 9.28
C TYR A 562 -5.07 -18.89 10.45
N ASP A 563 -4.36 -20.02 10.25
CA ASP A 563 -4.08 -21.02 11.27
C ASP A 563 -2.79 -20.64 12.02
N TYR A 564 -2.88 -20.41 13.33
CA TYR A 564 -1.73 -20.08 14.17
C TYR A 564 -0.74 -21.22 14.40
N LYS A 565 -1.11 -22.46 14.13
CA LYS A 565 -0.27 -23.65 14.40
C LYS A 565 0.68 -23.96 13.24
N ASP A 566 0.13 -23.99 12.02
CA ASP A 566 0.84 -24.37 10.80
C ASP A 566 0.99 -23.20 9.83
N HIS A 567 0.54 -22.00 10.23
CA HIS A 567 0.55 -20.73 9.49
C HIS A 567 -0.20 -20.76 8.15
N TYR A 568 -1.13 -21.71 7.98
CA TYR A 568 -1.93 -21.80 6.76
C TYR A 568 -2.83 -20.60 6.60
N TYR A 569 -2.94 -20.15 5.35
CA TYR A 569 -3.93 -19.16 4.96
C TYR A 569 -5.08 -19.81 4.23
N GLY A 570 -6.25 -19.15 4.25
CA GLY A 570 -7.41 -19.70 3.61
C GLY A 570 -8.51 -18.70 3.32
N LEU A 571 -9.53 -19.23 2.65
CA LEU A 571 -10.78 -18.54 2.37
C LEU A 571 -11.95 -19.38 2.86
N GLY A 572 -12.93 -18.68 3.41
CA GLY A 572 -14.18 -19.26 3.86
C GLY A 572 -15.34 -18.29 3.64
N TRP A 573 -16.49 -18.70 4.13
CA TRP A 573 -17.69 -17.85 4.10
C TRP A 573 -18.68 -18.25 5.20
N MET A 574 -19.57 -17.37 5.51
CA MET A 574 -20.77 -17.61 6.31
C MET A 574 -21.89 -16.66 5.93
N ARG A 575 -23.12 -16.93 6.34
CA ARG A 575 -24.25 -16.02 6.15
C ARG A 575 -24.54 -15.24 7.43
N TYR A 576 -24.52 -13.93 7.35
CA TYR A 576 -24.89 -13.08 8.46
C TYR A 576 -26.37 -13.27 8.82
N GLY A 577 -26.71 -13.27 10.10
CA GLY A 577 -28.10 -13.32 10.61
C GLY A 577 -28.86 -14.65 10.41
N LYS A 578 -28.20 -15.72 9.89
CA LYS A 578 -28.82 -17.01 9.60
C LYS A 578 -28.47 -18.13 10.58
N ASN A 579 -27.93 -17.82 11.75
CA ASN A 579 -27.44 -18.82 12.69
C ASN A 579 -26.47 -19.85 12.03
N ASP A 580 -25.72 -19.38 11.03
CA ASP A 580 -24.77 -20.16 10.25
C ASP A 580 -23.47 -20.39 11.04
N THR A 581 -22.68 -21.37 10.62
CA THR A 581 -21.31 -21.61 11.14
C THR A 581 -20.32 -21.33 10.01
N PRO A 582 -19.14 -20.75 10.27
CA PRO A 582 -18.17 -20.53 9.23
C PRO A 582 -17.80 -21.79 8.46
N HIS A 583 -17.86 -21.72 7.14
CA HIS A 583 -17.40 -22.74 6.22
C HIS A 583 -15.98 -22.44 5.80
N PHE A 584 -15.04 -23.29 6.16
CA PHE A 584 -13.63 -23.21 5.73
C PHE A 584 -13.50 -23.99 4.43
N GLU A 585 -13.45 -23.29 3.30
CA GLU A 585 -13.42 -23.90 1.98
C GLU A 585 -12.01 -24.33 1.57
N VAL A 586 -11.03 -23.49 1.88
CA VAL A 586 -9.61 -23.75 1.67
C VAL A 586 -8.83 -23.22 2.87
N LEU A 587 -7.87 -24.01 3.34
CA LEU A 587 -6.92 -23.64 4.41
C LEU A 587 -5.68 -24.51 4.22
N ASP A 588 -4.65 -23.97 3.59
CA ASP A 588 -3.47 -24.73 3.19
C ASP A 588 -2.20 -23.87 3.11
N GLY A 589 -1.09 -24.48 2.70
CA GLY A 589 0.22 -23.83 2.57
C GLY A 589 0.35 -22.88 1.39
N HIS A 590 -0.60 -22.00 1.20
CA HIS A 590 -0.57 -20.92 0.19
C HIS A 590 -1.08 -19.61 0.76
N GLU A 591 -0.56 -18.52 0.25
CA GLU A 591 -1.12 -17.18 0.47
C GLU A 591 -2.30 -16.92 -0.48
N TYR A 592 -3.41 -16.40 0.06
CA TYR A 592 -4.62 -15.99 -0.67
C TYR A 592 -4.79 -14.49 -0.60
N SER A 593 -4.38 -13.80 -1.66
CA SER A 593 -4.30 -12.32 -1.66
C SER A 593 -5.22 -11.68 -2.68
N TYR A 594 -5.57 -10.40 -2.43
CA TYR A 594 -6.32 -9.53 -3.34
C TYR A 594 -7.65 -10.13 -3.82
N VAL A 595 -8.42 -10.73 -2.93
CA VAL A 595 -9.74 -11.29 -3.24
C VAL A 595 -10.65 -10.20 -3.79
N ARG A 596 -11.32 -10.46 -4.89
CA ARG A 596 -12.31 -9.59 -5.54
C ARG A 596 -13.54 -10.37 -5.91
N LYS A 597 -14.70 -9.69 -5.97
CA LYS A 597 -15.98 -10.27 -6.35
C LYS A 597 -16.59 -9.44 -7.47
N ALA A 598 -17.23 -10.11 -8.42
CA ALA A 598 -18.10 -9.44 -9.39
C ALA A 598 -19.27 -8.76 -8.67
N LYS A 599 -19.63 -7.53 -9.08
CA LYS A 599 -20.67 -6.77 -8.37
C LYS A 599 -22.03 -7.45 -8.41
N ASP A 600 -22.42 -7.93 -9.59
CA ASP A 600 -23.77 -8.43 -9.84
C ASP A 600 -23.82 -9.96 -9.97
N ALA A 601 -22.72 -10.67 -9.68
CA ALA A 601 -22.63 -12.13 -9.77
C ALA A 601 -21.76 -12.73 -8.67
N PRO A 602 -22.03 -13.96 -8.23
CA PRO A 602 -21.16 -14.65 -7.27
C PRO A 602 -19.93 -15.25 -7.96
N VAL A 603 -19.10 -14.42 -8.56
CA VAL A 603 -17.84 -14.79 -9.20
C VAL A 603 -16.71 -14.09 -8.48
N TYR A 604 -15.76 -14.87 -8.00
CA TYR A 604 -14.63 -14.38 -7.20
C TYR A 604 -13.33 -14.62 -7.92
N THR A 605 -12.37 -13.73 -7.73
CA THR A 605 -10.98 -13.88 -8.19
C THR A 605 -10.02 -13.50 -7.08
N TRP A 606 -8.87 -14.15 -7.02
CA TRP A 606 -7.78 -13.87 -6.10
C TRP A 606 -6.44 -14.32 -6.67
N THR A 607 -5.34 -13.94 -6.04
CA THR A 607 -4.05 -14.57 -6.29
C THR A 607 -3.77 -15.63 -5.23
N ARG A 608 -3.21 -16.76 -5.66
CA ARG A 608 -2.73 -17.84 -4.81
C ARG A 608 -1.32 -18.21 -5.21
N GLY A 609 -0.44 -18.32 -4.25
CA GLY A 609 0.94 -18.74 -4.44
C GLY A 609 1.60 -19.07 -3.12
N ASN A 610 2.86 -19.50 -3.18
CA ASN A 610 3.73 -19.68 -2.03
C ASN A 610 5.19 -19.51 -2.45
N PHE A 611 6.16 -19.85 -1.58
CA PHE A 611 7.56 -19.69 -1.96
C PHE A 611 7.90 -20.47 -3.25
N SER A 612 7.34 -21.66 -3.44
CA SER A 612 7.61 -22.54 -4.59
C SER A 612 6.65 -22.37 -5.78
N GLU A 613 5.61 -21.56 -5.63
CA GLU A 613 4.63 -21.26 -6.68
C GLU A 613 4.44 -19.73 -6.78
N ILE A 614 4.75 -19.17 -7.96
CA ILE A 614 4.51 -17.75 -8.20
C ILE A 614 3.01 -17.49 -8.13
N PRO A 615 2.55 -16.37 -7.50
CA PRO A 615 1.13 -16.08 -7.40
C PRO A 615 0.42 -16.09 -8.74
N GLU A 616 -0.53 -17.02 -8.87
CA GLU A 616 -1.38 -17.20 -10.04
C GLU A 616 -2.78 -16.65 -9.78
N VAL A 617 -3.48 -16.21 -10.83
CA VAL A 617 -4.88 -15.80 -10.70
C VAL A 617 -5.79 -17.02 -10.71
N TRP A 618 -6.64 -17.10 -9.70
CA TRP A 618 -7.68 -18.11 -9.55
C TRP A 618 -9.06 -17.48 -9.63
N LEU A 619 -10.05 -18.27 -10.06
CA LEU A 619 -11.44 -17.85 -10.20
C LEU A 619 -12.38 -18.93 -9.67
N SER A 620 -13.36 -18.55 -8.85
CA SER A 620 -14.45 -19.40 -8.38
C SER A 620 -15.81 -18.84 -8.81
N LYS A 621 -16.75 -19.75 -9.10
CA LYS A 621 -18.17 -19.45 -9.27
C LYS A 621 -18.88 -19.83 -7.97
N GLY A 622 -19.35 -18.83 -7.22
CA GLY A 622 -19.83 -19.01 -5.87
C GLY A 622 -18.71 -19.16 -4.84
N THR A 623 -19.09 -19.53 -3.64
CA THR A 623 -18.21 -19.65 -2.48
C THR A 623 -17.45 -20.97 -2.37
N ALA A 624 -17.61 -21.89 -3.32
CA ALA A 624 -16.87 -23.15 -3.39
C ALA A 624 -15.43 -22.90 -3.89
N PHE A 625 -14.62 -22.26 -3.04
CA PHE A 625 -13.26 -21.85 -3.37
C PHE A 625 -12.33 -23.04 -3.67
N GLU A 626 -12.59 -24.20 -3.13
CA GLU A 626 -11.86 -25.44 -3.40
C GLU A 626 -12.03 -25.93 -4.85
N LYS A 627 -13.09 -25.50 -5.55
CA LYS A 627 -13.36 -25.81 -6.97
C LYS A 627 -12.91 -24.71 -7.93
N ALA A 628 -12.04 -23.82 -7.48
CA ALA A 628 -11.57 -22.71 -8.29
C ALA A 628 -10.75 -23.16 -9.50
N GLN A 629 -10.85 -22.37 -10.57
CA GLN A 629 -10.08 -22.56 -11.80
C GLN A 629 -8.86 -21.64 -11.81
N LYS A 630 -7.68 -22.17 -12.09
CA LYS A 630 -6.45 -21.42 -12.36
C LYS A 630 -6.55 -20.74 -13.73
N LEU A 631 -6.33 -19.43 -13.80
CA LEU A 631 -6.43 -18.64 -15.04
C LEU A 631 -5.07 -18.39 -15.71
N THR A 632 -3.98 -18.37 -14.93
CA THR A 632 -2.62 -18.03 -15.41
C THR A 632 -1.65 -19.19 -15.14
N GLN A 633 -0.46 -19.13 -15.75
CA GLN A 633 0.58 -20.16 -15.63
C GLN A 633 1.97 -19.54 -15.56
N VAL A 634 2.15 -18.45 -14.79
CA VAL A 634 3.44 -17.76 -14.67
C VAL A 634 4.48 -18.58 -13.91
N SER A 635 4.05 -19.51 -13.06
CA SER A 635 4.93 -20.43 -12.32
C SER A 635 5.71 -21.40 -13.22
N ASP A 636 5.32 -21.54 -14.49
CA ASP A 636 6.04 -22.39 -15.46
C ASP A 636 7.49 -21.91 -15.67
N GLN A 637 7.79 -20.64 -15.43
CA GLN A 637 9.17 -20.11 -15.49
C GLN A 637 10.11 -20.67 -14.41
N LEU A 638 9.57 -21.32 -13.35
CA LEU A 638 10.38 -21.99 -12.32
C LEU A 638 10.90 -23.36 -12.76
N LYS A 639 10.37 -23.94 -13.86
CA LYS A 639 10.73 -25.29 -14.29
C LYS A 639 12.19 -25.44 -14.71
N ASP A 640 12.78 -24.40 -15.28
CA ASP A 640 14.12 -24.40 -15.85
C ASP A 640 15.19 -23.80 -14.92
N VAL A 641 14.78 -23.34 -13.74
CA VAL A 641 15.69 -22.72 -12.76
C VAL A 641 15.72 -23.50 -11.45
N ARG A 642 16.84 -23.49 -10.77
CA ARG A 642 16.90 -23.91 -9.38
C ARG A 642 16.05 -22.98 -8.56
N TRP A 643 15.30 -23.54 -7.68
CA TRP A 643 14.48 -22.79 -6.73
C TRP A 643 14.57 -23.45 -5.36
N GLY A 644 13.56 -23.35 -4.52
CA GLY A 644 13.59 -23.98 -3.22
C GLY A 644 12.22 -24.12 -2.58
N THR A 645 12.24 -24.61 -1.36
CA THR A 645 11.07 -24.74 -0.49
C THR A 645 11.25 -24.00 0.81
N ALA A 646 10.14 -23.57 1.43
CA ALA A 646 10.10 -22.99 2.76
C ALA A 646 9.62 -24.04 3.77
N GLN A 647 10.25 -24.08 4.95
CA GLN A 647 9.96 -25.05 6.01
C GLN A 647 9.83 -24.32 7.35
N LEU A 648 8.77 -24.60 8.09
CA LEU A 648 8.65 -24.16 9.49
C LEU A 648 9.62 -24.93 10.36
N VAL A 649 10.45 -24.24 11.13
CA VAL A 649 11.37 -24.82 12.11
C VAL A 649 11.08 -24.27 13.50
N LYS A 650 11.16 -25.12 14.54
CA LYS A 650 10.88 -24.74 15.93
C LYS A 650 12.05 -25.13 16.82
N TRP A 651 12.38 -24.26 17.80
CA TRP A 651 13.44 -24.52 18.77
C TRP A 651 13.15 -23.81 20.10
N HIS A 652 14.06 -23.88 21.03
CA HIS A 652 14.03 -23.07 22.26
C HIS A 652 15.17 -22.06 22.23
N ALA A 653 14.85 -20.80 22.48
CA ALA A 653 15.83 -19.73 22.63
C ALA A 653 16.71 -19.95 23.87
N TYR A 654 17.78 -19.19 24.05
CA TYR A 654 18.69 -19.37 25.19
C TYR A 654 18.01 -19.19 26.56
N ASP A 655 16.94 -18.40 26.62
CA ASP A 655 16.11 -18.25 27.83
C ASP A 655 15.12 -19.39 28.06
N GLY A 656 15.12 -20.40 27.21
CA GLY A 656 14.26 -21.59 27.29
C GLY A 656 12.85 -21.41 26.72
N LYS A 657 12.52 -20.24 26.17
CA LYS A 657 11.23 -20.02 25.55
C LYS A 657 11.14 -20.70 24.18
N PRO A 658 9.99 -21.33 23.86
CA PRO A 658 9.78 -21.86 22.52
C PRO A 658 9.66 -20.71 21.51
N THR A 659 10.22 -20.93 20.34
CA THR A 659 10.13 -20.01 19.20
C THR A 659 10.18 -20.79 17.90
N GLU A 660 9.97 -20.08 16.80
CA GLU A 660 9.91 -20.67 15.47
C GLU A 660 10.53 -19.75 14.43
N GLY A 661 10.65 -20.25 13.20
CA GLY A 661 11.20 -19.48 12.10
C GLY A 661 11.04 -20.24 10.79
N VAL A 662 11.46 -19.63 9.70
CA VAL A 662 11.37 -20.19 8.36
C VAL A 662 12.76 -20.54 7.85
N LEU A 663 12.93 -21.79 7.39
CA LEU A 663 14.13 -22.26 6.71
C LEU A 663 13.84 -22.48 5.22
N TYR A 664 14.52 -21.71 4.38
CA TYR A 664 14.45 -21.83 2.92
C TYR A 664 15.63 -22.68 2.42
N VAL A 665 15.32 -23.75 1.71
CA VAL A 665 16.33 -24.70 1.22
C VAL A 665 16.20 -24.93 -0.28
N PRO A 666 17.32 -25.15 -1.01
CA PRO A 666 17.29 -25.49 -2.43
C PRO A 666 16.46 -26.75 -2.70
N ASP A 667 15.77 -26.82 -3.84
CA ASP A 667 14.96 -27.98 -4.26
C ASP A 667 15.83 -29.18 -4.70
N ASP A 668 17.12 -28.94 -5.02
CA ASP A 668 18.12 -29.94 -5.36
C ASP A 668 19.15 -30.17 -4.24
N LEU A 669 18.73 -29.98 -2.96
CA LEU A 669 19.60 -30.12 -1.80
C LEU A 669 20.25 -31.52 -1.75
N ASP A 670 21.57 -31.56 -1.74
CA ASP A 670 22.38 -32.77 -1.56
C ASP A 670 23.00 -32.77 -0.15
N THR A 671 22.43 -33.56 0.75
CA THR A 671 22.84 -33.63 2.16
C THR A 671 24.26 -34.13 2.38
N SER A 672 24.96 -34.63 1.33
CA SER A 672 26.38 -35.01 1.38
C SER A 672 27.31 -33.80 1.24
N LYS A 673 26.82 -32.67 0.80
CA LYS A 673 27.55 -31.40 0.63
C LYS A 673 27.28 -30.46 1.79
N GLN A 674 28.09 -29.43 1.91
CA GLN A 674 27.87 -28.33 2.86
C GLN A 674 27.43 -27.05 2.14
N TYR A 675 26.48 -26.36 2.74
CA TYR A 675 25.91 -25.14 2.20
C TYR A 675 26.16 -23.95 3.12
N PRO A 676 26.47 -22.77 2.59
CA PRO A 676 26.49 -21.55 3.37
C PRO A 676 25.08 -21.14 3.75
N MET A 677 24.93 -20.49 4.90
CA MET A 677 23.64 -20.00 5.38
C MET A 677 23.67 -18.47 5.50
N LEU A 678 22.57 -17.83 5.06
CA LEU A 678 22.23 -16.44 5.36
C LEU A 678 21.10 -16.41 6.35
N CYS A 679 21.33 -15.86 7.54
CA CYS A 679 20.29 -15.60 8.51
C CYS A 679 19.79 -14.15 8.32
N VAL A 680 18.52 -13.99 8.00
CA VAL A 680 17.89 -12.70 7.68
C VAL A 680 16.75 -12.45 8.66
N PHE A 681 16.66 -11.26 9.23
CA PHE A 681 15.68 -11.02 10.30
C PHE A 681 15.21 -9.56 10.34
N TYR A 682 14.03 -9.41 10.93
CA TYR A 682 13.44 -8.12 11.27
C TYR A 682 12.75 -8.19 12.64
N GLU A 683 11.56 -8.78 12.71
CA GLU A 683 10.83 -9.11 13.95
C GLU A 683 10.35 -10.55 13.90
N THR A 684 9.11 -10.82 13.47
CA THR A 684 8.61 -12.15 13.19
C THR A 684 8.51 -12.37 11.68
N GLY A 685 8.78 -13.58 11.20
CA GLY A 685 8.78 -13.94 9.78
C GLY A 685 7.92 -15.18 9.47
N THR A 686 7.40 -15.88 10.48
CA THR A 686 6.64 -17.12 10.27
C THR A 686 5.27 -16.90 9.65
N GLU A 687 4.65 -15.72 9.84
CA GLU A 687 3.44 -15.37 9.09
C GLU A 687 3.68 -15.32 7.57
N ASP A 688 4.91 -15.12 7.12
CA ASP A 688 5.31 -15.10 5.71
C ASP A 688 5.77 -16.47 5.17
N LEU A 689 5.61 -17.57 5.93
CA LEU A 689 6.04 -18.92 5.55
C LEU A 689 5.58 -19.32 4.15
N TYR A 690 4.38 -18.94 3.77
CA TYR A 690 3.78 -19.24 2.47
C TYR A 690 3.74 -18.04 1.52
N SER A 691 4.40 -16.95 1.86
CA SER A 691 4.50 -15.80 0.96
C SER A 691 5.47 -16.05 -0.20
N HIS A 692 5.14 -15.53 -1.37
CA HIS A 692 6.03 -15.57 -2.53
C HIS A 692 6.94 -14.35 -2.56
N TYR A 693 8.24 -14.57 -2.44
CA TYR A 693 9.23 -13.52 -2.61
C TYR A 693 9.54 -13.32 -4.09
N THR A 694 8.94 -12.30 -4.70
CA THR A 694 9.14 -11.99 -6.12
C THR A 694 10.63 -11.83 -6.43
N MET A 695 11.10 -12.56 -7.45
CA MET A 695 12.45 -12.42 -7.98
C MET A 695 12.63 -11.04 -8.60
N GLN A 696 13.25 -10.12 -7.87
CA GLN A 696 13.48 -8.73 -8.28
C GLN A 696 14.80 -8.22 -7.71
N PRO A 697 15.40 -7.18 -8.32
CA PRO A 697 16.59 -6.56 -7.74
C PRO A 697 16.30 -6.06 -6.32
N SER A 698 17.20 -6.32 -5.41
CA SER A 698 17.10 -5.95 -4.00
C SER A 698 16.93 -4.43 -3.84
N TRP A 699 16.14 -4.04 -2.87
CA TRP A 699 15.97 -2.62 -2.49
C TRP A 699 16.82 -2.25 -1.26
N SER A 700 17.18 -3.24 -0.44
CA SER A 700 17.96 -2.99 0.77
C SER A 700 18.61 -4.25 1.34
N TRP A 701 17.98 -5.41 1.24
CA TRP A 701 18.43 -6.69 1.78
C TRP A 701 18.43 -7.81 0.73
N VAL A 702 18.89 -9.01 1.09
CA VAL A 702 18.98 -10.15 0.17
C VAL A 702 17.61 -10.63 -0.32
N ASN A 703 17.53 -11.09 -1.57
CA ASN A 703 16.35 -11.75 -2.12
C ASN A 703 16.46 -13.26 -1.89
N TYR A 704 15.57 -13.85 -1.09
CA TYR A 704 15.65 -15.25 -0.66
C TYR A 704 15.73 -16.22 -1.84
N GLY A 705 14.82 -16.10 -2.83
CA GLY A 705 14.79 -16.96 -4.00
C GLY A 705 16.07 -16.91 -4.82
N PHE A 706 16.68 -15.72 -4.96
CA PHE A 706 17.95 -15.55 -5.66
C PHE A 706 19.10 -16.30 -4.98
N TYR A 707 19.21 -16.20 -3.65
CA TYR A 707 20.28 -16.85 -2.90
C TYR A 707 20.07 -18.37 -2.80
N VAL A 708 18.84 -18.80 -2.55
CA VAL A 708 18.49 -20.25 -2.51
C VAL A 708 18.80 -20.90 -3.87
N SER A 709 18.41 -20.26 -4.98
CA SER A 709 18.75 -20.72 -6.34
C SER A 709 20.25 -20.89 -6.57
N ARG A 710 21.06 -20.12 -5.87
CA ARG A 710 22.53 -20.13 -5.97
C ARG A 710 23.20 -21.02 -4.92
N GLY A 711 22.44 -21.89 -4.26
CA GLY A 711 22.96 -22.87 -3.32
C GLY A 711 23.26 -22.32 -1.93
N TYR A 712 22.52 -21.31 -1.49
CA TYR A 712 22.47 -20.87 -0.10
C TYR A 712 21.26 -21.50 0.61
N VAL A 713 21.40 -21.65 1.90
CA VAL A 713 20.27 -21.80 2.81
C VAL A 713 19.92 -20.42 3.36
N VAL A 714 18.65 -20.07 3.45
CA VAL A 714 18.23 -18.81 4.10
C VAL A 714 17.39 -19.16 5.33
N PHE A 715 17.74 -18.59 6.47
CA PHE A 715 17.02 -18.78 7.73
C PHE A 715 16.44 -17.46 8.23
N VAL A 716 15.16 -17.47 8.57
CA VAL A 716 14.43 -16.29 9.09
C VAL A 716 13.83 -16.67 10.45
N PRO A 717 14.51 -16.33 11.56
CA PRO A 717 14.01 -16.59 12.91
C PRO A 717 12.96 -15.57 13.33
N ASP A 718 11.95 -15.97 14.10
CA ASP A 718 11.11 -15.07 14.86
C ASP A 718 11.87 -14.57 16.09
N ILE A 719 11.75 -13.27 16.35
CA ILE A 719 12.37 -12.57 17.47
C ILE A 719 11.26 -12.03 18.35
N HIS A 720 11.23 -12.45 19.61
CA HIS A 720 10.32 -11.95 20.62
C HIS A 720 11.03 -11.00 21.57
N TYR A 721 10.32 -9.99 22.06
CA TYR A 721 10.94 -8.90 22.76
C TYR A 721 10.47 -8.75 24.20
N THR A 722 11.41 -8.32 25.03
CA THR A 722 11.16 -7.81 26.37
C THR A 722 11.52 -6.33 26.42
N SER A 723 10.63 -5.50 26.93
CA SER A 723 10.85 -4.06 27.05
C SER A 723 12.19 -3.73 27.71
N GLY A 724 12.94 -2.80 27.12
CA GLY A 724 14.23 -2.30 27.58
C GLY A 724 15.46 -3.07 27.10
N ARG A 725 15.31 -4.19 26.36
CA ARG A 725 16.46 -5.04 25.97
C ARG A 725 16.39 -5.61 24.55
N PRO A 726 15.95 -4.85 23.54
CA PRO A 726 15.70 -5.37 22.21
C PRO A 726 16.95 -5.99 21.56
N GLY A 727 18.15 -5.48 21.83
CA GLY A 727 19.39 -6.04 21.28
C GLY A 727 19.74 -7.39 21.88
N GLU A 728 19.58 -7.56 23.21
CA GLU A 728 19.82 -8.84 23.88
C GLU A 728 18.78 -9.89 23.46
N ASP A 729 17.54 -9.47 23.22
CA ASP A 729 16.51 -10.38 22.71
C ASP A 729 16.84 -10.82 21.27
N ALA A 730 17.28 -9.92 20.39
CA ALA A 730 17.78 -10.30 19.06
C ALA A 730 18.94 -11.32 19.18
N TYR A 731 19.88 -11.14 20.12
CA TYR A 731 20.95 -12.10 20.36
C TYR A 731 20.39 -13.46 20.83
N ASN A 732 19.45 -13.45 21.78
CA ASN A 732 18.83 -14.66 22.34
C ASN A 732 18.19 -15.52 21.24
N TYR A 733 17.37 -14.91 20.38
CA TYR A 733 16.58 -15.65 19.39
C TYR A 733 17.38 -15.99 18.11
N VAL A 734 18.15 -15.04 17.57
CA VAL A 734 18.92 -15.26 16.33
C VAL A 734 20.05 -16.26 16.57
N CYS A 735 20.87 -16.08 17.61
CA CYS A 735 22.03 -16.94 17.83
C CYS A 735 21.64 -18.35 18.21
N SER A 736 20.65 -18.52 19.08
CA SER A 736 20.13 -19.86 19.44
C SER A 736 19.54 -20.58 18.22
N GLY A 737 18.84 -19.85 17.35
CA GLY A 737 18.29 -20.40 16.11
C GLY A 737 19.35 -20.87 15.16
N VAL A 738 20.39 -20.06 14.93
CA VAL A 738 21.54 -20.41 14.07
C VAL A 738 22.28 -21.64 14.60
N GLU A 739 22.56 -21.71 15.91
CA GLU A 739 23.18 -22.88 16.55
C GLU A 739 22.31 -24.14 16.36
N GLU A 740 21.00 -24.02 16.59
CA GLU A 740 20.09 -25.14 16.44
C GLU A 740 20.00 -25.62 14.99
N MET A 741 19.93 -24.69 14.01
CA MET A 741 19.92 -25.08 12.58
C MET A 741 21.21 -25.79 12.19
N CYS A 742 22.38 -25.32 12.60
CA CYS A 742 23.65 -25.97 12.33
C CYS A 742 23.77 -27.33 13.03
N ARG A 743 23.23 -27.47 14.24
CA ARG A 743 23.21 -28.74 14.97
C ARG A 743 22.26 -29.77 14.33
N ARG A 744 21.08 -29.36 13.92
CA ARG A 744 20.03 -30.21 13.36
C ARG A 744 20.35 -30.64 11.93
N TYR A 745 20.98 -29.77 11.17
CA TYR A 745 21.28 -29.96 9.76
C TYR A 745 22.79 -29.89 9.49
N PRO A 746 23.55 -31.03 9.63
CA PRO A 746 25.00 -31.05 9.45
C PRO A 746 25.49 -30.60 8.07
N TRP A 747 24.61 -30.54 7.09
CA TRP A 747 24.89 -30.01 5.76
C TRP A 747 24.90 -28.46 5.71
N ILE A 748 24.55 -27.77 6.79
CA ILE A 748 24.81 -26.33 6.93
C ILE A 748 26.24 -26.15 7.45
N ASN A 749 27.04 -25.41 6.70
CA ASN A 749 28.42 -25.07 7.14
C ASN A 749 28.38 -24.00 8.23
N LYS A 750 28.61 -24.40 9.48
CA LYS A 750 28.59 -23.49 10.64
C LYS A 750 29.62 -22.36 10.56
N ASP A 751 30.72 -22.55 9.81
CA ASP A 751 31.79 -21.55 9.64
C ASP A 751 31.51 -20.59 8.47
N LYS A 752 30.40 -20.83 7.72
CA LYS A 752 29.97 -20.07 6.56
C LYS A 752 28.53 -19.54 6.79
N VAL A 753 28.30 -18.91 7.94
CA VAL A 753 27.04 -18.26 8.28
C VAL A 753 27.22 -16.75 8.22
N GLY A 754 26.42 -16.08 7.37
CA GLY A 754 26.29 -14.64 7.31
C GLY A 754 24.95 -14.15 7.85
N ILE A 755 24.89 -12.90 8.26
CA ILE A 755 23.64 -12.24 8.65
C ILE A 755 23.34 -11.02 7.80
N ASP A 756 22.06 -10.72 7.58
CA ASP A 756 21.61 -9.53 6.85
C ASP A 756 20.30 -8.98 7.42
N GLY A 757 20.19 -7.67 7.49
CA GLY A 757 18.98 -7.00 7.94
C GLY A 757 18.95 -5.52 7.55
N GLN A 758 17.73 -5.00 7.34
CA GLN A 758 17.48 -3.60 6.97
C GLN A 758 16.76 -2.88 8.10
N SER A 759 17.07 -1.58 8.33
CA SER A 759 16.35 -0.74 9.27
C SER A 759 16.46 -1.29 10.71
N TRP A 760 15.37 -1.79 11.27
CA TRP A 760 15.38 -2.49 12.55
C TRP A 760 16.27 -3.74 12.50
N GLY A 761 16.21 -4.53 11.44
CA GLY A 761 17.13 -5.64 11.18
C GLY A 761 18.59 -5.18 11.03
N GLY A 762 18.82 -4.00 10.46
CA GLY A 762 20.15 -3.36 10.39
C GLY A 762 20.68 -3.00 11.77
N TYR A 763 19.84 -2.47 12.66
CA TYR A 763 20.19 -2.25 14.06
C TYR A 763 20.57 -3.56 14.75
N GLN A 764 19.73 -4.60 14.59
CA GLN A 764 19.99 -5.92 15.19
C GLN A 764 21.31 -6.50 14.69
N THR A 765 21.58 -6.44 13.38
CA THR A 765 22.85 -6.88 12.79
C THR A 765 24.04 -6.13 13.42
N ALA A 766 23.96 -4.80 13.48
CA ALA A 766 25.01 -3.98 14.10
C ALA A 766 25.21 -4.32 15.58
N PHE A 767 24.14 -4.63 16.30
CA PHE A 767 24.19 -5.05 17.71
C PHE A 767 24.84 -6.45 17.85
N LEU A 768 24.40 -7.43 17.07
CA LEU A 768 24.88 -8.81 17.12
C LEU A 768 26.39 -8.90 16.92
N VAL A 769 26.96 -8.21 15.93
CA VAL A 769 28.42 -8.23 15.69
C VAL A 769 29.23 -7.61 16.82
N THR A 770 28.63 -6.89 17.76
CA THR A 770 29.27 -6.42 18.99
C THR A 770 29.20 -7.44 20.14
N ARG A 771 28.34 -8.48 20.00
CA ARG A 771 28.06 -9.47 21.06
C ARG A 771 28.67 -10.83 20.79
N THR A 772 28.84 -11.21 19.51
CA THR A 772 29.34 -12.55 19.12
C THR A 772 30.23 -12.48 17.89
N ASN A 773 31.09 -13.49 17.77
CA ASN A 773 31.93 -13.74 16.57
C ASN A 773 31.41 -14.94 15.78
N MET A 774 30.17 -15.35 15.97
CA MET A 774 29.56 -16.52 15.31
C MET A 774 29.48 -16.37 13.79
N PHE A 775 29.41 -15.15 13.29
CA PHE A 775 29.11 -14.87 11.89
C PHE A 775 30.37 -14.56 11.09
N ALA A 776 30.50 -15.18 9.91
CA ALA A 776 31.62 -14.95 8.99
C ALA A 776 31.60 -13.55 8.35
N CYS A 777 30.41 -12.99 8.16
CA CYS A 777 30.21 -11.63 7.64
C CYS A 777 28.80 -11.13 7.96
N ALA A 778 28.59 -9.81 7.84
CA ALA A 778 27.31 -9.19 8.16
C ALA A 778 26.94 -8.03 7.21
N GLY A 779 25.68 -7.99 6.78
CA GLY A 779 25.07 -6.89 6.04
C GLY A 779 24.10 -6.10 6.94
N SER A 780 24.31 -4.78 7.07
CA SER A 780 23.54 -3.91 7.95
C SER A 780 23.02 -2.71 7.17
N GLY A 781 21.78 -2.82 6.71
CA GLY A 781 21.14 -1.74 5.97
C GLY A 781 20.48 -0.71 6.87
N ALA A 782 20.78 0.57 6.65
CA ALA A 782 20.22 1.72 7.36
C ALA A 782 20.09 1.52 8.90
N PRO A 783 21.18 1.09 9.59
CA PRO A 783 21.12 0.76 11.03
C PRO A 783 20.87 1.98 11.92
N VAL A 784 20.12 1.78 13.00
CA VAL A 784 20.23 2.65 14.19
C VAL A 784 21.43 2.16 14.99
N SER A 785 22.51 2.90 15.00
CA SER A 785 23.75 2.51 15.72
C SER A 785 23.89 3.15 17.09
N ASN A 786 23.22 4.26 17.32
CA ASN A 786 23.27 5.06 18.54
C ASN A 786 21.86 5.54 18.92
N MET A 787 21.19 4.82 19.79
CA MET A 787 19.83 5.16 20.21
C MET A 787 19.78 6.47 21.01
N THR A 788 20.89 6.91 21.64
CA THR A 788 20.92 8.17 22.38
C THR A 788 20.82 9.38 21.46
N SER A 789 21.54 9.39 20.33
CA SER A 789 21.45 10.46 19.33
C SER A 789 20.21 10.33 18.44
N ALA A 790 19.79 9.11 18.13
CA ALA A 790 18.62 8.84 17.32
C ALA A 790 17.30 9.22 18.03
N TYR A 791 17.22 9.14 19.35
CA TYR A 791 16.06 9.54 20.15
C TYR A 791 15.65 10.99 19.93
N GLY A 792 16.61 11.92 19.87
CA GLY A 792 16.36 13.33 19.56
C GLY A 792 16.30 13.63 18.05
N GLY A 793 16.26 12.61 17.21
CA GLY A 793 16.25 12.76 15.77
C GLY A 793 14.85 13.07 15.22
N ILE A 794 14.84 13.47 13.95
CA ILE A 794 13.63 13.72 13.15
C ILE A 794 13.49 12.60 12.11
N ARG A 795 12.26 12.14 11.90
CA ARG A 795 11.87 11.33 10.75
C ARG A 795 11.62 12.27 9.58
N TRP A 796 12.65 12.53 8.78
CA TRP A 796 12.64 13.59 7.78
C TRP A 796 11.60 13.43 6.67
N GLU A 797 11.11 12.22 6.42
CA GLU A 797 10.05 11.96 5.43
C GLU A 797 8.66 12.45 5.88
N SER A 798 8.43 12.60 7.19
CA SER A 798 7.18 13.11 7.77
C SER A 798 7.37 14.36 8.63
N GLY A 799 8.60 14.63 9.06
CA GLY A 799 8.92 15.72 10.00
C GLY A 799 8.70 15.37 11.47
N ASP A 800 8.26 14.15 11.77
CA ASP A 800 7.90 13.73 13.12
C ASP A 800 9.11 13.48 14.02
N SER A 801 8.92 13.67 15.33
CA SER A 801 9.84 13.23 16.35
C SER A 801 9.98 11.71 16.33
N ARG A 802 11.17 11.21 16.65
CA ARG A 802 11.41 9.77 16.80
C ARG A 802 11.18 9.25 18.21
N GLN A 803 10.85 10.09 19.18
CA GLN A 803 10.79 9.75 20.61
C GLN A 803 9.80 8.64 20.91
N ALA A 804 8.56 8.74 20.40
CA ALA A 804 7.54 7.71 20.60
C ALA A 804 7.98 6.32 20.12
N GLN A 805 8.76 6.25 19.03
CA GLN A 805 9.30 4.99 18.52
C GLN A 805 10.19 4.26 19.54
N TYR A 806 10.95 5.00 20.35
CA TYR A 806 11.82 4.42 21.37
C TYR A 806 11.06 4.12 22.65
N GLU A 807 10.18 5.02 23.06
CA GLU A 807 9.46 4.89 24.32
C GLU A 807 8.39 3.82 24.28
N GLN A 808 7.61 3.74 23.22
CA GLN A 808 6.40 2.93 23.12
C GLN A 808 6.35 2.01 21.88
N GLY A 809 7.13 2.32 20.86
CA GLY A 809 7.09 1.62 19.58
C GLY A 809 8.19 0.58 19.39
N GLN A 810 8.59 0.39 18.14
CA GLN A 810 9.50 -0.66 17.64
C GLN A 810 10.80 -0.82 18.43
N SER A 811 11.37 0.26 18.95
CA SER A 811 12.66 0.20 19.69
C SER A 811 12.51 -0.33 21.11
N ARG A 812 11.30 -0.43 21.65
CA ARG A 812 10.96 -1.15 22.90
C ARG A 812 11.82 -0.80 24.12
N ILE A 813 12.34 0.44 24.20
CA ILE A 813 13.10 0.86 25.40
C ILE A 813 12.18 1.03 26.61
N GLY A 814 10.92 1.44 26.39
CA GLY A 814 9.89 1.50 27.44
C GLY A 814 10.01 2.71 28.35
N GLY A 815 10.51 3.83 27.84
CA GLY A 815 10.59 5.11 28.55
C GLY A 815 11.56 6.09 27.93
N ASN A 816 11.51 7.33 28.37
CA ASN A 816 12.32 8.42 27.83
C ASN A 816 13.83 8.27 28.13
N LEU A 817 14.63 9.03 27.39
CA LEU A 817 16.10 8.96 27.46
C LEU A 817 16.65 9.25 28.87
N TRP A 818 16.05 10.15 29.61
CA TRP A 818 16.56 10.57 30.94
C TRP A 818 16.28 9.53 32.03
N ASP A 819 15.13 8.89 31.98
CA ASP A 819 14.73 7.83 32.93
C ASP A 819 15.40 6.48 32.59
N LYS A 820 15.70 6.22 31.33
CA LYS A 820 16.21 4.96 30.80
C LYS A 820 17.60 5.08 30.16
N THR A 821 18.43 6.06 30.56
CA THR A 821 19.73 6.36 29.97
C THR A 821 20.60 5.11 29.77
N GLN A 822 20.67 4.22 30.77
CA GLN A 822 21.48 3.00 30.71
C GLN A 822 20.97 2.02 29.63
N GLN A 823 19.64 1.90 29.48
CA GLN A 823 19.03 1.06 28.44
C GLN A 823 19.35 1.61 27.04
N TYR A 824 19.28 2.93 26.82
CA TYR A 824 19.68 3.55 25.58
C TYR A 824 21.15 3.27 25.23
N ILE A 825 22.08 3.40 26.19
CA ILE A 825 23.50 3.11 26.02
C ILE A 825 23.70 1.60 25.73
N ALA A 826 23.09 0.73 26.53
CA ALA A 826 23.24 -0.72 26.42
C ALA A 826 22.78 -1.27 25.08
N ASN A 827 21.73 -0.65 24.47
CA ASN A 827 21.18 -1.02 23.17
C ASN A 827 21.77 -0.21 22.00
N SER A 828 22.87 0.55 22.20
CA SER A 828 23.53 1.32 21.14
C SER A 828 24.84 0.65 20.70
N PRO A 829 24.88 -0.03 19.53
CA PRO A 829 26.04 -0.77 19.06
C PRO A 829 27.34 0.04 18.99
N VAL A 830 27.26 1.33 18.69
CA VAL A 830 28.43 2.20 18.54
C VAL A 830 29.31 2.24 19.78
N PHE A 831 28.76 2.13 20.98
CA PHE A 831 29.53 2.12 22.23
C PHE A 831 30.33 0.84 22.43
N TYR A 832 30.05 -0.21 21.66
CA TYR A 832 30.69 -1.50 21.73
C TYR A 832 31.43 -1.86 20.43
N ALA A 833 31.65 -0.91 19.55
CA ALA A 833 32.29 -1.09 18.24
C ALA A 833 33.70 -1.72 18.34
N ASN A 834 34.41 -1.52 19.46
CA ASN A 834 35.71 -2.14 19.72
C ASN A 834 35.68 -3.67 19.82
N ARG A 835 34.51 -4.27 20.06
CA ARG A 835 34.31 -5.73 20.15
C ARG A 835 34.06 -6.38 18.80
N VAL A 836 33.74 -5.61 17.76
CA VAL A 836 33.44 -6.13 16.42
C VAL A 836 34.68 -6.74 15.80
N ASN A 837 34.58 -7.98 15.33
CA ASN A 837 35.58 -8.67 14.53
C ASN A 837 35.01 -9.15 13.19
N THR A 838 33.71 -9.34 13.09
CA THR A 838 32.98 -9.73 11.88
C THR A 838 33.07 -8.62 10.83
N PRO A 839 33.51 -8.89 9.58
CA PRO A 839 33.44 -7.93 8.49
C PRO A 839 32.02 -7.42 8.25
N LEU A 840 31.86 -6.10 8.19
CA LEU A 840 30.56 -5.44 8.14
C LEU A 840 30.37 -4.62 6.87
N LEU A 841 29.31 -4.91 6.11
CA LEU A 841 28.85 -4.09 5.01
C LEU A 841 27.64 -3.26 5.46
N ILE A 842 27.80 -1.94 5.51
CA ILE A 842 26.71 -1.00 5.80
C ILE A 842 26.13 -0.47 4.48
N MET A 843 24.82 -0.42 4.34
CA MET A 843 24.14 0.36 3.31
C MET A 843 23.35 1.47 3.99
N HIS A 844 23.64 2.75 3.69
CA HIS A 844 22.85 3.86 4.25
C HIS A 844 22.86 5.06 3.31
N ASN A 845 21.67 5.52 2.91
CA ASN A 845 21.52 6.54 1.89
C ASN A 845 21.42 7.95 2.51
N ASP A 846 21.89 8.96 1.78
CA ASP A 846 21.97 10.35 2.27
C ASP A 846 20.61 11.08 2.30
N ASN A 847 19.59 10.53 1.64
CA ASN A 847 18.21 11.05 1.71
C ASN A 847 17.26 10.08 2.44
N ASP A 848 17.83 9.34 3.42
CA ASP A 848 17.03 8.48 4.27
C ASP A 848 16.13 9.33 5.18
N GLY A 849 14.82 9.23 4.93
CA GLY A 849 13.81 9.97 5.71
C GLY A 849 13.31 9.23 6.94
N ALA A 850 13.63 7.93 7.10
CA ALA A 850 13.17 7.10 8.20
C ALA A 850 14.23 6.99 9.32
N VAL A 851 15.46 6.58 8.98
CA VAL A 851 16.59 6.51 9.91
C VAL A 851 17.61 7.58 9.52
N PRO A 852 17.94 8.52 10.42
CA PRO A 852 18.90 9.57 10.08
C PRO A 852 20.22 8.97 9.58
N TRP A 853 20.69 9.40 8.43
CA TRP A 853 21.90 8.90 7.77
C TRP A 853 23.14 8.89 8.66
N TYR A 854 23.22 9.85 9.60
CA TYR A 854 24.33 9.91 10.57
C TYR A 854 24.44 8.65 11.44
N GLN A 855 23.39 7.88 11.62
CA GLN A 855 23.44 6.61 12.35
C GLN A 855 24.39 5.60 11.69
N GLY A 856 24.34 5.49 10.35
CA GLY A 856 25.30 4.68 9.59
C GLY A 856 26.72 5.25 9.64
N ILE A 857 26.87 6.58 9.57
CA ILE A 857 28.17 7.26 9.64
C ILE A 857 28.83 7.05 11.01
N GLU A 858 28.09 7.19 12.12
CA GLU A 858 28.64 6.99 13.47
C GLU A 858 29.25 5.58 13.60
N MET A 859 28.53 4.54 13.16
CA MET A 859 29.04 3.16 13.19
C MET A 859 30.24 2.96 12.26
N PHE A 860 30.17 3.44 11.03
CA PHE A 860 31.27 3.35 10.07
C PHE A 860 32.54 4.04 10.59
N MET A 861 32.42 5.25 11.10
CA MET A 861 33.54 6.02 11.62
C MET A 861 34.15 5.41 12.89
N ALA A 862 33.32 4.83 13.76
CA ALA A 862 33.79 4.10 14.94
C ALA A 862 34.65 2.90 14.51
N LEU A 863 34.15 2.05 13.61
CA LEU A 863 34.87 0.87 13.11
C LEU A 863 36.11 1.26 12.32
N ARG A 864 36.04 2.29 11.47
CA ARG A 864 37.19 2.83 10.74
C ARG A 864 38.26 3.32 11.69
N ARG A 865 37.93 4.04 12.76
CA ARG A 865 38.88 4.50 13.80
C ARG A 865 39.58 3.33 14.49
N LEU A 866 38.86 2.24 14.68
CA LEU A 866 39.30 1.01 15.31
C LEU A 866 40.01 0.05 14.33
N GLN A 867 40.17 0.43 13.05
CA GLN A 867 40.77 -0.37 11.96
C GLN A 867 40.09 -1.74 11.78
N LYS A 868 38.77 -1.79 11.95
CA LYS A 868 37.95 -2.97 11.71
C LYS A 868 37.47 -3.03 10.27
N PRO A 869 37.36 -4.23 9.65
CA PRO A 869 36.85 -4.36 8.28
C PRO A 869 35.40 -3.86 8.16
N VAL A 870 35.25 -2.74 7.48
CA VAL A 870 33.92 -2.12 7.27
C VAL A 870 33.86 -1.44 5.91
N TRP A 871 32.76 -1.63 5.19
CA TRP A 871 32.39 -0.91 3.98
C TRP A 871 31.07 -0.20 4.19
N MET A 872 30.89 0.94 3.51
CA MET A 872 29.62 1.63 3.51
C MET A 872 29.22 2.01 2.08
N LEU A 873 28.06 1.51 1.63
CA LEU A 873 27.46 1.83 0.35
C LEU A 873 26.41 2.92 0.56
N GLN A 874 26.60 4.05 -0.15
CA GLN A 874 25.70 5.20 -0.12
C GLN A 874 25.21 5.48 -1.53
N TYR A 875 23.92 5.28 -1.79
CA TYR A 875 23.28 5.66 -3.05
C TYR A 875 22.73 7.07 -2.94
N ASN A 876 23.39 8.01 -3.60
CA ASN A 876 23.09 9.43 -3.46
C ASN A 876 21.70 9.78 -3.94
N GLY A 877 20.94 10.49 -3.09
CA GLY A 877 19.58 10.89 -3.33
C GLY A 877 18.53 9.80 -3.16
N GLU A 878 18.93 8.58 -2.81
CA GLU A 878 18.00 7.51 -2.47
C GLU A 878 17.47 7.66 -1.04
N SER A 879 16.25 7.19 -0.85
CA SER A 879 15.56 7.17 0.45
C SER A 879 15.97 5.94 1.28
N HIS A 880 15.24 5.69 2.37
CA HIS A 880 15.45 4.57 3.28
C HIS A 880 15.59 3.22 2.55
N ASN A 881 14.67 2.94 1.64
CA ASN A 881 14.77 1.84 0.69
C ASN A 881 15.10 2.37 -0.70
N ILE A 882 16.03 1.71 -1.41
CA ILE A 882 16.44 2.10 -2.75
C ILE A 882 15.26 1.96 -3.73
N LYS A 883 14.88 3.06 -4.39
CA LYS A 883 13.76 3.12 -5.33
C LYS A 883 14.19 2.96 -6.79
N ALA A 884 15.28 3.59 -7.19
CA ALA A 884 15.71 3.57 -8.58
C ALA A 884 16.23 2.18 -8.98
N ARG A 885 15.61 1.55 -9.98
CA ARG A 885 15.91 0.19 -10.42
C ARG A 885 17.40 -0.01 -10.75
N LYS A 886 18.07 0.98 -11.35
CA LYS A 886 19.52 0.92 -11.64
C LYS A 886 20.37 0.74 -10.37
N ASN A 887 20.01 1.45 -9.29
CA ASN A 887 20.68 1.36 -8.00
C ASN A 887 20.34 0.05 -7.29
N ARG A 888 19.10 -0.43 -7.45
CA ARG A 888 18.67 -1.75 -6.97
C ARG A 888 19.46 -2.88 -7.63
N LYS A 889 19.72 -2.83 -8.95
CA LYS A 889 20.57 -3.80 -9.65
C LYS A 889 22.01 -3.75 -9.15
N ASP A 890 22.54 -2.56 -8.89
CA ASP A 890 23.90 -2.36 -8.38
C ASP A 890 24.06 -2.95 -6.96
N ILE A 891 23.18 -2.61 -6.02
CA ILE A 891 23.22 -3.15 -4.65
C ILE A 891 23.09 -4.67 -4.63
N THR A 892 22.18 -5.24 -5.45
CA THR A 892 22.00 -6.69 -5.54
C THR A 892 23.30 -7.39 -5.92
N LYS A 893 24.07 -6.83 -6.86
CA LYS A 893 25.34 -7.38 -7.28
C LYS A 893 26.41 -7.24 -6.20
N ARG A 894 26.48 -6.11 -5.49
CA ARG A 894 27.43 -5.90 -4.40
C ARG A 894 27.16 -6.78 -3.20
N LEU A 895 25.88 -6.94 -2.81
CA LEU A 895 25.47 -7.88 -1.75
C LEU A 895 25.88 -9.31 -2.12
N GLN A 896 25.59 -9.74 -3.36
CA GLN A 896 26.02 -11.06 -3.83
C GLN A 896 27.55 -11.23 -3.74
N GLN A 897 28.33 -10.28 -4.26
CA GLN A 897 29.79 -10.36 -4.24
C GLN A 897 30.36 -10.35 -2.82
N PHE A 898 29.77 -9.58 -1.91
CA PHE A 898 30.18 -9.55 -0.50
C PHE A 898 29.95 -10.90 0.18
N PHE A 899 28.73 -11.44 0.04
CA PHE A 899 28.42 -12.74 0.66
C PHE A 899 29.14 -13.91 -0.02
N ASP A 900 29.26 -13.94 -1.35
CA ASP A 900 30.01 -14.99 -2.06
C ASP A 900 31.47 -14.98 -1.66
N HIS A 901 32.11 -13.81 -1.44
CA HIS A 901 33.50 -13.72 -0.98
C HIS A 901 33.69 -14.40 0.39
N TYR A 902 32.85 -14.07 1.40
CA TYR A 902 33.05 -14.60 2.75
C TYR A 902 32.46 -16.00 2.96
N LEU A 903 31.43 -16.35 2.23
CA LEU A 903 30.67 -17.58 2.47
C LEU A 903 30.97 -18.70 1.46
N LYS A 904 31.52 -18.37 0.27
CA LYS A 904 31.86 -19.31 -0.78
C LYS A 904 33.35 -19.27 -1.17
N ASP A 905 34.11 -18.42 -0.51
CA ASP A 905 35.55 -18.21 -0.80
C ASP A 905 35.82 -17.68 -2.22
N ASP A 906 34.83 -16.96 -2.80
CA ASP A 906 35.05 -16.29 -4.08
C ASP A 906 36.10 -15.17 -3.96
N PRO A 907 36.84 -14.86 -5.02
CA PRO A 907 37.83 -13.77 -5.00
C PRO A 907 37.20 -12.43 -4.62
N MET A 908 37.94 -11.61 -3.87
CA MET A 908 37.44 -10.30 -3.43
C MET A 908 37.21 -9.38 -4.64
N PRO A 909 36.04 -8.71 -4.74
CA PRO A 909 35.81 -7.76 -5.82
C PRO A 909 36.62 -6.47 -5.62
N LYS A 910 36.99 -5.85 -6.72
CA LYS A 910 37.84 -4.62 -6.73
C LYS A 910 37.21 -3.50 -5.88
N TRP A 911 35.89 -3.34 -5.86
CA TRP A 911 35.24 -2.32 -5.06
C TRP A 911 35.42 -2.52 -3.54
N MET A 912 35.60 -3.75 -3.07
CA MET A 912 35.92 -4.03 -1.66
C MET A 912 37.40 -3.79 -1.34
N LYS A 913 38.31 -4.17 -2.27
CA LYS A 913 39.75 -4.06 -2.06
C LYS A 913 40.25 -2.63 -2.25
N ASP A 914 39.93 -1.99 -3.36
CA ASP A 914 40.46 -0.71 -3.79
C ASP A 914 39.49 0.45 -3.66
N GLY A 915 38.19 0.16 -3.54
CA GLY A 915 37.12 1.16 -3.68
C GLY A 915 36.95 1.61 -5.13
N VAL A 916 36.10 2.65 -5.29
CA VAL A 916 35.94 3.37 -6.56
C VAL A 916 36.22 4.85 -6.30
N PRO A 917 37.29 5.41 -6.85
CA PRO A 917 37.62 6.83 -6.66
C PRO A 917 36.49 7.74 -7.13
N MET A 918 36.23 8.84 -6.39
CA MET A 918 35.14 9.78 -6.71
C MET A 918 35.21 10.31 -8.14
N ILE A 919 36.40 10.52 -8.67
CA ILE A 919 36.63 10.97 -10.06
C ILE A 919 36.20 9.95 -11.12
N ARG A 920 36.06 8.68 -10.75
CA ARG A 920 35.60 7.58 -11.61
C ARG A 920 34.15 7.18 -11.37
N LYS A 921 33.46 7.84 -10.43
CA LYS A 921 32.10 7.54 -10.08
C LYS A 921 31.16 7.60 -11.29
N GLY A 922 30.39 6.53 -11.51
CA GLY A 922 29.47 6.39 -12.65
C GLY A 922 30.17 5.96 -13.97
N GLN A 923 31.48 5.79 -13.98
CA GLN A 923 32.30 5.28 -15.10
C GLN A 923 32.85 3.89 -14.78
N GLU A 924 33.35 3.69 -13.56
CA GLU A 924 33.83 2.42 -13.05
C GLU A 924 32.93 1.93 -11.93
N PHE A 925 32.71 0.63 -11.83
CA PHE A 925 31.83 -0.01 -10.82
C PHE A 925 32.61 -0.90 -9.87
N GLY A 926 33.83 -1.38 -10.27
CA GLY A 926 34.71 -2.24 -9.49
C GLY A 926 34.15 -3.64 -9.22
N PHE A 927 33.32 -4.15 -10.12
CA PHE A 927 32.72 -5.49 -9.97
C PHE A 927 33.67 -6.63 -10.31
N GLU A 928 34.84 -6.32 -10.88
CA GLU A 928 35.84 -7.30 -11.26
C GLU A 928 36.38 -8.05 -10.02
N LEU A 929 36.44 -9.38 -10.10
CA LEU A 929 37.03 -10.21 -9.06
C LEU A 929 38.54 -10.18 -9.20
N ILE A 930 39.26 -10.01 -8.09
CA ILE A 930 40.71 -9.95 -8.07
C ILE A 930 41.23 -11.32 -7.66
N GLU A 931 41.84 -12.06 -8.61
CA GLU A 931 42.54 -13.29 -8.29
C GLU A 931 43.79 -12.95 -7.46
N GLU A 932 43.92 -13.54 -6.29
CA GLU A 932 45.18 -13.48 -5.53
C GLU A 932 46.21 -14.35 -6.28
N LYS A 933 47.31 -13.70 -6.71
CA LYS A 933 48.41 -14.36 -7.36
C LYS A 933 49.25 -15.14 -6.36
#